data_e89faea614f9dedfeafe7b727eaf355f
#
_entry.id   e89faea614f9dedfeafe7b727eaf355f
#
_cell.length_a   1.000
_cell.length_b   1.000
_cell.length_c   1.000
_cell.angle_alpha   90.00
_cell.angle_beta   90.00
_cell.angle_gamma   90.00
#
_symmetry.space_group_name_H-M   'P 1'
#
loop_
_entity.id
_entity.type
_entity.pdbx_description
1 polymer ?
#
loop_
_entity_poly.entity_id
_entity_poly.type
_entity_poly.pdbx_seq_one_letter_code
_entity_poly.pdbx_strand_id
1 'polypeptide(L)'
;GKGVVTGIVDGGIDPNHINFLKPDGSTRFGYISKITASQSNKDGYQFDNYYPRVVLDTLTNRDNAYAIEDFTTDSYTTFHGTHTTGIMAGGYKGNINYAKTNDNDRSYKVTGPNPFYGCATESELVASCGDLRDQYIAFGVDDVVQYAKLSGKKPKPCVINLSLGSNIGVHDSTSVMNRFLAEEGKHAIICVAAGNEANMAIALKKNFTAADETVKTFLTPMQPDTLRSGGKTYYNLRNGQIAAYSNDSTEFELQIVVTNTKRGNRVVSRIPLPNNTKGQPITYASGGEYSMSGAVINQGFAKAFDGYVTAASAIDPETGRYYAMAQIMTSDNQKDNKDGNYKLALLITSKKAGQRVEVYSDAQFIYFDSNKQEGFVSGTRNGSISDMACAANIVTVGSYNVRNHWSSLDGFVYGYNKRGDEDDFPEGEASRFSSFGTLADGRNLPHVCAPGASIISSVNSYAVENTDLGYTDMALQGRLEKGGKKYYWHQSLGTSMATPVVAGAIALWLEANPSLTVKDVIRIIQQTARKDNYVTNTGDPVQWGAGKFDAYAGLKQVLKEKETNGINGVRYAESQAVPVITMTGERSFSAFLAGAKQLNLRAYSLSGQLVHSLSAQGDELNVNASSWNKGVYLIQVNGGKAQRIVIY
;
A
#
# COMPACT_ATOMS: atom_id res chain seq x y z
N GLY A 1 -12.78 -11.75 -15.44
CA GLY A 1 -12.63 -11.96 -14.00
C GLY A 1 -13.65 -12.93 -13.42
N LYS A 2 -14.41 -13.64 -14.29
CA LYS A 2 -15.43 -14.61 -13.82
C LYS A 2 -14.78 -15.75 -13.03
N GLY A 3 -15.35 -16.03 -11.83
CA GLY A 3 -14.82 -17.06 -10.94
C GLY A 3 -13.59 -16.65 -10.13
N VAL A 4 -13.16 -15.39 -10.24
CA VAL A 4 -12.05 -14.80 -9.48
C VAL A 4 -12.62 -13.87 -8.41
N VAL A 5 -12.02 -13.90 -7.23
CA VAL A 5 -12.27 -12.93 -6.15
C VAL A 5 -11.37 -11.71 -6.37
N THR A 6 -11.97 -10.53 -6.43
CA THR A 6 -11.27 -9.25 -6.43
C THR A 6 -11.48 -8.58 -5.08
N GLY A 7 -10.42 -8.51 -4.30
CA GLY A 7 -10.40 -7.97 -2.95
C GLY A 7 -9.98 -6.51 -2.91
N ILE A 8 -10.61 -5.73 -2.05
CA ILE A 8 -10.25 -4.35 -1.74
C ILE A 8 -10.04 -4.22 -0.25
N VAL A 9 -8.91 -3.63 0.16
CA VAL A 9 -8.74 -3.12 1.52
C VAL A 9 -8.51 -1.62 1.40
N ASP A 10 -9.45 -0.82 1.92
CA ASP A 10 -9.46 0.64 1.74
C ASP A 10 -10.21 1.32 2.91
N GLY A 11 -10.21 2.64 2.92
CA GLY A 11 -10.92 3.40 3.94
C GLY A 11 -12.44 3.21 3.95
N GLY A 12 -13.05 2.89 2.83
CA GLY A 12 -14.50 2.70 2.70
C GLY A 12 -14.92 2.29 1.31
N ILE A 13 -16.22 2.06 1.14
CA ILE A 13 -16.86 1.69 -0.13
C ILE A 13 -18.32 2.13 -0.14
N ASP A 14 -18.84 2.53 -1.30
CA ASP A 14 -20.29 2.62 -1.56
C ASP A 14 -20.76 1.35 -2.31
N PRO A 15 -21.25 0.32 -1.63
CA PRO A 15 -21.68 -0.92 -2.25
C PRO A 15 -22.95 -0.76 -3.09
N ASN A 16 -23.65 0.37 -2.91
CA ASN A 16 -24.90 0.67 -3.64
C ASN A 16 -24.63 1.29 -5.03
N HIS A 17 -23.39 1.67 -5.34
CA HIS A 17 -23.09 2.24 -6.65
C HIS A 17 -23.42 1.22 -7.76
N ILE A 18 -24.10 1.68 -8.83
CA ILE A 18 -24.59 0.80 -9.91
C ILE A 18 -23.48 -0.02 -10.57
N ASN A 19 -22.21 0.44 -10.52
CA ASN A 19 -21.05 -0.30 -11.00
C ASN A 19 -20.81 -1.62 -10.28
N PHE A 20 -21.36 -1.79 -9.09
CA PHE A 20 -21.16 -2.97 -8.24
C PHE A 20 -22.39 -3.88 -8.18
N LEU A 21 -23.41 -3.55 -8.94
CA LEU A 21 -24.62 -4.35 -9.05
C LEU A 21 -24.59 -5.24 -10.29
N LYS A 22 -25.27 -6.38 -10.19
CA LYS A 22 -25.58 -7.23 -11.33
C LYS A 22 -26.75 -6.65 -12.15
N PRO A 23 -27.01 -7.14 -13.37
CA PRO A 23 -28.15 -6.68 -14.15
C PRO A 23 -29.51 -6.82 -13.47
N ASP A 24 -29.69 -7.79 -12.57
CA ASP A 24 -30.90 -8.03 -11.77
C ASP A 24 -31.03 -7.10 -10.56
N GLY A 25 -30.05 -6.23 -10.34
CA GLY A 25 -30.01 -5.31 -9.20
C GLY A 25 -29.39 -5.89 -7.92
N SER A 26 -29.07 -7.19 -7.87
CA SER A 26 -28.38 -7.77 -6.73
C SER A 26 -26.90 -7.36 -6.70
N THR A 27 -26.29 -7.39 -5.50
CA THR A 27 -24.89 -6.99 -5.35
C THR A 27 -23.92 -8.00 -5.95
N ARG A 28 -22.78 -7.52 -6.46
CA ARG A 28 -21.62 -8.34 -6.81
C ARG A 28 -20.71 -8.62 -5.63
N PHE A 29 -20.88 -7.90 -4.50
CA PHE A 29 -20.14 -8.22 -3.28
C PHE A 29 -20.59 -9.56 -2.72
N GLY A 30 -19.63 -10.46 -2.53
CA GLY A 30 -19.83 -11.70 -1.80
C GLY A 30 -19.72 -11.50 -0.31
N TYR A 31 -18.92 -10.50 0.11
CA TYR A 31 -18.64 -10.22 1.50
C TYR A 31 -18.09 -8.80 1.66
N ILE A 32 -18.46 -8.15 2.76
CA ILE A 32 -17.86 -6.90 3.22
C ILE A 32 -17.58 -7.05 4.72
N SER A 33 -16.38 -6.69 5.15
CA SER A 33 -16.03 -6.50 6.55
C SER A 33 -15.72 -5.04 6.84
N LYS A 34 -16.08 -4.61 8.06
CA LYS A 34 -15.76 -3.29 8.59
C LYS A 34 -14.64 -3.44 9.62
N ILE A 35 -13.46 -2.98 9.29
CA ILE A 35 -12.27 -3.06 10.14
C ILE A 35 -12.10 -1.76 10.93
N THR A 36 -12.79 -1.67 12.07
CA THR A 36 -12.69 -0.53 12.99
C THR A 36 -12.44 -1.02 14.41
N ALA A 37 -11.79 -0.17 15.23
CA ALA A 37 -11.70 -0.41 16.65
C ALA A 37 -13.05 -0.10 17.30
N SER A 38 -13.68 -1.09 17.96
CA SER A 38 -14.79 -0.80 18.85
C SER A 38 -14.27 -0.09 20.09
N GLN A 39 -14.80 1.10 20.41
CA GLN A 39 -14.47 1.82 21.63
C GLN A 39 -15.09 1.23 22.89
N SER A 40 -15.93 0.20 22.76
CA SER A 40 -16.76 -0.31 23.86
C SER A 40 -16.12 -1.42 24.69
N ASN A 41 -14.96 -1.97 24.34
CA ASN A 41 -14.34 -3.07 25.07
C ASN A 41 -13.04 -2.68 25.78
N LYS A 42 -13.04 -2.92 27.09
CA LYS A 42 -11.86 -2.74 27.96
C LYS A 42 -10.73 -3.75 27.69
N ASP A 43 -11.00 -4.82 26.93
CA ASP A 43 -10.10 -5.97 26.80
C ASP A 43 -9.57 -6.20 25.38
N GLY A 44 -9.63 -5.22 24.50
CA GLY A 44 -9.04 -5.32 23.15
C GLY A 44 -9.94 -4.81 22.01
N TYR A 45 -9.40 -4.90 20.81
CA TYR A 45 -10.06 -4.47 19.58
C TYR A 45 -11.01 -5.58 19.09
N GLN A 46 -12.29 -5.26 18.91
CA GLN A 46 -13.25 -6.13 18.21
C GLN A 46 -13.50 -5.61 16.80
N PHE A 47 -13.59 -6.55 15.85
CA PHE A 47 -14.05 -6.25 14.51
C PHE A 47 -15.56 -6.16 14.52
N ASP A 48 -16.09 -5.01 14.12
CA ASP A 48 -17.52 -4.78 14.03
C ASP A 48 -18.01 -5.10 12.62
N ASN A 49 -19.07 -5.92 12.56
CA ASN A 49 -19.97 -6.09 11.43
C ASN A 49 -19.42 -6.78 10.17
N TYR A 50 -19.70 -8.05 10.07
CA TYR A 50 -19.53 -8.85 8.87
C TYR A 50 -20.84 -8.90 8.09
N TYR A 51 -20.83 -8.57 6.81
CA TYR A 51 -22.00 -8.52 5.94
C TYR A 51 -21.93 -9.58 4.84
N PRO A 52 -22.42 -10.81 5.08
CA PRO A 52 -22.53 -11.83 4.03
C PRO A 52 -23.51 -11.39 2.94
N ARG A 53 -23.40 -11.98 1.74
CA ARG A 53 -24.20 -11.61 0.54
C ARG A 53 -25.68 -11.38 0.80
N VAL A 54 -26.33 -12.26 1.56
CA VAL A 54 -27.77 -12.16 1.83
C VAL A 54 -28.11 -10.85 2.56
N VAL A 55 -27.29 -10.43 3.51
CA VAL A 55 -27.45 -9.15 4.21
C VAL A 55 -27.13 -8.00 3.28
N LEU A 56 -26.07 -8.11 2.46
CA LEU A 56 -25.69 -7.08 1.49
C LEU A 56 -26.79 -6.84 0.44
N ASP A 57 -27.40 -7.89 -0.11
CA ASP A 57 -28.51 -7.75 -1.07
C ASP A 57 -29.69 -7.01 -0.44
N THR A 58 -29.93 -7.20 0.84
CA THR A 58 -30.96 -6.46 1.59
C THR A 58 -30.56 -4.99 1.80
N LEU A 59 -29.31 -4.72 2.18
CA LEU A 59 -28.81 -3.36 2.41
C LEU A 59 -28.73 -2.55 1.11
N THR A 60 -28.26 -3.14 0.02
CA THR A 60 -28.14 -2.46 -1.28
C THR A 60 -29.48 -2.12 -1.92
N ASN A 61 -30.55 -2.79 -1.53
CA ASN A 61 -31.91 -2.49 -1.98
C ASN A 61 -32.63 -1.44 -1.13
N ARG A 62 -32.01 -0.96 -0.04
CA ARG A 62 -32.56 0.10 0.83
C ARG A 62 -32.18 1.50 0.33
N ASP A 63 -32.86 2.51 0.88
CA ASP A 63 -32.51 3.91 0.64
C ASP A 63 -31.09 4.26 1.09
N ASN A 64 -30.48 5.23 0.43
CA ASN A 64 -29.06 5.60 0.57
C ASN A 64 -28.58 5.86 2.01
N ALA A 65 -29.49 6.23 2.93
CA ALA A 65 -29.15 6.54 4.33
C ALA A 65 -28.44 5.39 5.07
N TYR A 66 -28.72 4.15 4.70
CA TYR A 66 -28.12 2.98 5.36
C TYR A 66 -26.65 2.76 5.03
N ALA A 67 -26.23 3.10 3.83
CA ALA A 67 -24.86 2.86 3.40
C ALA A 67 -23.82 3.68 4.18
N ILE A 68 -24.19 4.89 4.61
CA ILE A 68 -23.25 5.81 5.29
C ILE A 68 -22.92 5.32 6.71
N GLU A 69 -23.93 4.91 7.46
CA GLU A 69 -23.74 4.48 8.85
C GLU A 69 -23.04 3.12 8.95
N ASP A 70 -23.36 2.21 8.01
CA ASP A 70 -22.87 0.83 8.05
C ASP A 70 -21.51 0.64 7.37
N PHE A 71 -21.17 1.43 6.33
CA PHE A 71 -19.95 1.23 5.52
C PHE A 71 -18.93 2.37 5.64
N THR A 72 -19.09 3.21 6.59
CA THR A 72 -18.28 4.30 7.08
C THR A 72 -17.43 5.06 6.07
N THR A 73 -16.42 5.43 6.11
CA THR A 73 -15.39 6.34 5.63
C THR A 73 -15.48 6.76 4.19
N ASP A 74 -16.01 5.94 3.28
CA ASP A 74 -16.35 6.35 1.93
C ASP A 74 -17.74 7.00 1.94
N SER A 75 -17.85 8.08 2.69
CA SER A 75 -19.08 8.76 3.04
C SER A 75 -19.10 10.20 2.52
N TYR A 76 -19.35 11.15 3.41
CA TYR A 76 -19.46 12.57 3.05
C TYR A 76 -18.15 13.26 2.65
N THR A 77 -16.98 12.67 2.96
CA THR A 77 -15.68 13.33 2.81
C THR A 77 -14.72 12.61 1.87
N THR A 78 -14.97 11.34 1.54
CA THR A 78 -14.08 10.54 0.70
C THR A 78 -14.85 9.68 -0.29
N PHE A 79 -14.20 9.29 -1.38
CA PHE A 79 -14.72 8.36 -2.39
C PHE A 79 -13.63 7.39 -2.85
N HIS A 80 -12.53 7.28 -2.12
CA HIS A 80 -11.32 6.62 -2.59
C HIS A 80 -11.54 5.13 -2.86
N GLY A 81 -12.12 4.37 -1.92
CA GLY A 81 -12.35 2.94 -2.10
C GLY A 81 -13.41 2.65 -3.17
N THR A 82 -14.46 3.46 -3.29
CA THR A 82 -15.44 3.36 -4.39
C THR A 82 -14.76 3.59 -5.74
N HIS A 83 -13.84 4.57 -5.82
CA HIS A 83 -13.13 4.91 -7.04
C HIS A 83 -12.18 3.80 -7.48
N THR A 84 -11.35 3.30 -6.58
CA THR A 84 -10.39 2.21 -6.85
C THR A 84 -11.09 0.90 -7.20
N THR A 85 -12.18 0.56 -6.50
CA THR A 85 -13.03 -0.60 -6.83
C THR A 85 -13.65 -0.48 -8.22
N GLY A 86 -14.11 0.71 -8.56
CA GLY A 86 -14.68 0.99 -9.88
C GLY A 86 -13.67 0.78 -11.01
N ILE A 87 -12.42 1.21 -10.84
CA ILE A 87 -11.31 0.97 -11.78
C ILE A 87 -11.04 -0.52 -11.91
N MET A 88 -10.91 -1.23 -10.78
CA MET A 88 -10.58 -2.65 -10.80
C MET A 88 -11.69 -3.48 -11.43
N ALA A 89 -12.94 -3.22 -11.06
CA ALA A 89 -14.01 -4.18 -11.32
C ALA A 89 -15.40 -3.57 -11.59
N GLY A 90 -15.54 -2.27 -11.80
CA GLY A 90 -16.82 -1.64 -12.12
C GLY A 90 -17.49 -2.30 -13.34
N GLY A 91 -18.76 -2.74 -13.23
CA GLY A 91 -19.39 -3.61 -14.23
C GLY A 91 -20.51 -2.98 -15.06
N TYR A 92 -20.96 -1.77 -14.73
CA TYR A 92 -22.10 -1.16 -15.41
C TYR A 92 -21.71 -0.60 -16.80
N LYS A 93 -22.34 -1.13 -17.85
CA LYS A 93 -22.13 -0.75 -19.26
C LYS A 93 -23.37 -0.12 -19.92
N GLY A 94 -24.44 0.09 -19.14
CA GLY A 94 -25.65 0.76 -19.65
C GLY A 94 -25.44 2.24 -19.93
N ASN A 95 -26.46 2.90 -20.47
CA ASN A 95 -26.35 4.31 -20.83
C ASN A 95 -26.25 5.22 -19.61
N ILE A 96 -25.39 6.21 -19.70
CA ILE A 96 -25.22 7.32 -18.75
C ILE A 96 -25.13 8.65 -19.50
N ASN A 97 -25.28 9.75 -18.78
CA ASN A 97 -24.88 11.07 -19.27
C ASN A 97 -23.40 11.27 -18.93
N TYR A 98 -22.56 11.62 -19.91
CA TYR A 98 -21.14 11.90 -19.68
C TYR A 98 -20.64 13.03 -20.57
N ALA A 99 -19.54 13.62 -20.19
CA ALA A 99 -18.91 14.72 -20.88
C ALA A 99 -17.93 14.23 -21.96
N LYS A 100 -17.89 14.92 -23.09
CA LYS A 100 -16.88 14.77 -24.14
C LYS A 100 -16.30 16.12 -24.52
N THR A 101 -15.07 16.16 -25.03
CA THR A 101 -14.45 17.35 -25.63
C THR A 101 -14.72 17.37 -27.13
N ASN A 102 -15.01 18.54 -27.69
CA ASN A 102 -15.07 18.77 -29.12
C ASN A 102 -13.75 19.38 -29.66
N ASP A 103 -13.66 19.55 -30.98
CA ASP A 103 -12.46 20.08 -31.66
C ASP A 103 -12.09 21.53 -31.26
N ASN A 104 -12.94 22.22 -30.51
CA ASN A 104 -12.71 23.57 -30.00
C ASN A 104 -12.40 23.59 -28.50
N ASP A 105 -11.97 22.47 -27.94
CA ASP A 105 -11.67 22.29 -26.49
C ASP A 105 -12.84 22.69 -25.56
N ARG A 106 -14.06 22.46 -26.01
CA ARG A 106 -15.26 22.66 -25.19
C ARG A 106 -15.86 21.32 -24.80
N SER A 107 -16.25 21.22 -23.54
CA SER A 107 -17.00 20.09 -23.06
C SER A 107 -18.47 20.16 -23.51
N TYR A 108 -19.02 19.01 -23.87
CA TYR A 108 -20.45 18.86 -24.16
C TYR A 108 -20.96 17.53 -23.62
N LYS A 109 -22.23 17.51 -23.21
CA LYS A 109 -22.89 16.34 -22.66
C LYS A 109 -23.40 15.41 -23.74
N VAL A 110 -23.15 14.12 -23.56
CA VAL A 110 -23.73 13.05 -24.40
C VAL A 110 -24.43 12.02 -23.53
N THR A 111 -25.39 11.30 -24.12
CA THR A 111 -26.00 10.12 -23.50
C THR A 111 -25.59 8.91 -24.33
N GLY A 112 -25.03 7.90 -23.68
CA GLY A 112 -24.55 6.69 -24.35
C GLY A 112 -24.04 5.64 -23.37
N PRO A 113 -23.56 4.49 -23.88
CA PRO A 113 -22.97 3.46 -23.05
C PRO A 113 -21.87 4.02 -22.14
N ASN A 114 -21.88 3.60 -20.89
CA ASN A 114 -20.90 4.04 -19.90
C ASN A 114 -19.46 3.70 -20.34
N PRO A 115 -18.59 4.68 -20.60
CA PRO A 115 -17.20 4.42 -20.94
C PRO A 115 -16.30 4.19 -19.73
N PHE A 116 -16.81 4.40 -18.50
CA PHE A 116 -16.07 4.41 -17.25
C PHE A 116 -16.29 3.13 -16.45
N TYR A 117 -16.16 1.97 -17.09
CA TYR A 117 -16.22 0.67 -16.44
C TYR A 117 -14.80 0.12 -16.15
N GLY A 118 -14.70 -0.81 -15.21
CA GLY A 118 -13.44 -1.39 -14.78
C GLY A 118 -12.95 -2.56 -15.64
N CYS A 119 -11.84 -3.15 -15.23
CA CYS A 119 -11.22 -4.27 -15.94
C CYS A 119 -11.97 -5.58 -15.73
N ALA A 120 -12.18 -6.00 -14.46
CA ALA A 120 -12.74 -7.30 -14.08
C ALA A 120 -14.25 -7.24 -13.84
N THR A 121 -15.02 -6.89 -14.88
CA THR A 121 -16.46 -6.56 -14.78
C THR A 121 -17.36 -7.69 -14.27
N GLU A 122 -16.88 -8.95 -14.28
CA GLU A 122 -17.64 -10.14 -13.85
C GLU A 122 -17.01 -10.86 -12.64
N SER A 123 -16.01 -10.26 -12.00
CA SER A 123 -15.42 -10.81 -10.78
C SER A 123 -16.38 -10.73 -9.59
N GLU A 124 -16.14 -11.58 -8.61
CA GLU A 124 -16.80 -11.48 -7.31
C GLU A 124 -16.05 -10.48 -6.45
N LEU A 125 -16.76 -9.49 -5.92
CA LEU A 125 -16.18 -8.42 -5.11
C LEU A 125 -16.14 -8.82 -3.64
N VAL A 126 -15.04 -8.50 -2.97
CA VAL A 126 -14.90 -8.59 -1.52
C VAL A 126 -14.23 -7.31 -1.04
N ALA A 127 -14.78 -6.68 -0.03
CA ALA A 127 -14.23 -5.46 0.54
C ALA A 127 -13.99 -5.60 2.04
N SER A 128 -12.88 -5.05 2.51
CA SER A 128 -12.59 -4.87 3.91
C SER A 128 -12.24 -3.41 4.14
N CYS A 129 -13.08 -2.68 4.87
CA CYS A 129 -13.06 -1.22 4.89
C CYS A 129 -13.02 -0.67 6.32
N GLY A 130 -12.30 0.43 6.52
CA GLY A 130 -12.30 1.14 7.79
C GLY A 130 -10.98 1.79 8.15
N ASP A 131 -10.44 1.47 9.31
CA ASP A 131 -9.21 2.02 9.83
C ASP A 131 -7.99 1.46 9.07
N LEU A 132 -7.14 2.35 8.56
CA LEU A 132 -5.98 1.97 7.74
C LEU A 132 -4.66 1.91 8.52
N ARG A 133 -4.71 1.63 9.82
CA ARG A 133 -3.51 1.25 10.58
C ARG A 133 -3.10 -0.18 10.22
N ASP A 134 -1.81 -0.48 10.28
CA ASP A 134 -1.20 -1.73 9.82
C ASP A 134 -1.94 -2.98 10.27
N GLN A 135 -2.31 -3.06 11.56
CA GLN A 135 -3.03 -4.20 12.11
C GLN A 135 -4.38 -4.44 11.43
N TYR A 136 -5.14 -3.38 11.11
CA TYR A 136 -6.45 -3.51 10.47
C TYR A 136 -6.32 -3.82 8.99
N ILE A 137 -5.30 -3.25 8.33
CA ILE A 137 -4.97 -3.62 6.95
C ILE A 137 -4.63 -5.11 6.87
N ALA A 138 -3.82 -5.62 7.81
CA ALA A 138 -3.46 -7.03 7.87
C ALA A 138 -4.70 -7.92 8.03
N PHE A 139 -5.61 -7.58 8.95
CA PHE A 139 -6.87 -8.30 9.12
C PHE A 139 -7.75 -8.21 7.87
N GLY A 140 -7.81 -7.04 7.22
CA GLY A 140 -8.57 -6.88 5.99
C GLY A 140 -8.05 -7.74 4.84
N VAL A 141 -6.72 -7.87 4.71
CA VAL A 141 -6.10 -8.77 3.72
C VAL A 141 -6.42 -10.23 4.04
N ASP A 142 -6.28 -10.66 5.31
CA ASP A 142 -6.63 -12.03 5.73
C ASP A 142 -8.12 -12.32 5.49
N ASP A 143 -9.03 -11.42 5.83
CA ASP A 143 -10.48 -11.57 5.56
C ASP A 143 -10.75 -11.89 4.09
N VAL A 144 -10.13 -11.16 3.16
CA VAL A 144 -10.29 -11.39 1.71
C VAL A 144 -9.73 -12.76 1.32
N VAL A 145 -8.55 -13.12 1.83
CA VAL A 145 -7.91 -14.41 1.56
C VAL A 145 -8.74 -15.57 2.11
N GLN A 146 -9.25 -15.45 3.34
CA GLN A 146 -10.11 -16.47 3.95
C GLN A 146 -11.43 -16.61 3.18
N TYR A 147 -12.03 -15.49 2.75
CA TYR A 147 -13.21 -15.55 1.88
C TYR A 147 -12.91 -16.33 0.59
N ALA A 148 -11.80 -16.05 -0.09
CA ALA A 148 -11.44 -16.74 -1.31
C ALA A 148 -11.20 -18.24 -1.08
N LYS A 149 -10.63 -18.61 0.07
CA LYS A 149 -10.39 -20.02 0.46
C LYS A 149 -11.68 -20.77 0.79
N LEU A 150 -12.64 -20.13 1.46
CA LEU A 150 -13.76 -20.80 2.13
C LEU A 150 -15.13 -20.61 1.46
N SER A 151 -15.30 -19.63 0.58
CA SER A 151 -16.62 -19.26 0.00
C SER A 151 -17.11 -20.20 -1.10
N GLY A 152 -16.38 -21.22 -1.46
CA GLY A 152 -16.75 -22.18 -2.50
C GLY A 152 -16.39 -23.63 -2.14
N LYS A 153 -16.77 -24.57 -3.02
CA LYS A 153 -16.35 -25.98 -2.89
C LYS A 153 -14.84 -26.19 -3.05
N LYS A 154 -14.14 -25.21 -3.66
CA LYS A 154 -12.69 -25.15 -3.84
C LYS A 154 -12.25 -23.72 -3.64
N PRO A 155 -11.02 -23.48 -3.19
CA PRO A 155 -10.44 -22.14 -3.14
C PRO A 155 -10.57 -21.44 -4.50
N LYS A 156 -10.98 -20.18 -4.49
CA LYS A 156 -11.07 -19.33 -5.68
C LYS A 156 -9.75 -18.59 -5.88
N PRO A 157 -9.27 -18.41 -7.12
CA PRO A 157 -8.17 -17.49 -7.38
C PRO A 157 -8.55 -16.09 -6.90
N CYS A 158 -7.56 -15.39 -6.32
CA CYS A 158 -7.79 -14.11 -5.65
C CYS A 158 -6.73 -13.09 -6.06
N VAL A 159 -7.16 -11.87 -6.31
CA VAL A 159 -6.29 -10.70 -6.41
C VAL A 159 -6.79 -9.60 -5.46
N ILE A 160 -5.87 -8.97 -4.75
CA ILE A 160 -6.16 -7.94 -3.75
C ILE A 160 -5.52 -6.62 -4.19
N ASN A 161 -6.28 -5.54 -4.12
CA ASN A 161 -5.83 -4.18 -4.35
C ASN A 161 -5.60 -3.47 -3.01
N LEU A 162 -4.38 -2.98 -2.79
CA LEU A 162 -3.99 -2.11 -1.69
C LEU A 162 -3.54 -0.77 -2.27
N SER A 163 -4.48 0.15 -2.43
CA SER A 163 -4.20 1.53 -2.89
C SER A 163 -3.88 2.44 -1.70
N LEU A 164 -2.94 2.02 -0.88
CA LEU A 164 -2.56 2.64 0.39
C LEU A 164 -1.08 2.35 0.70
N GLY A 165 -0.54 3.05 1.70
CA GLY A 165 0.84 2.85 2.14
C GLY A 165 1.30 3.93 3.11
N SER A 166 2.54 3.79 3.59
CA SER A 166 3.25 4.72 4.46
C SER A 166 4.70 4.84 4.03
N ASN A 167 5.28 6.02 4.18
CA ASN A 167 6.71 6.24 3.93
C ASN A 167 7.58 5.98 5.18
N ILE A 168 6.97 5.66 6.31
CA ILE A 168 7.67 5.33 7.54
C ILE A 168 7.83 3.81 7.63
N GLY A 169 9.05 3.33 7.61
CA GLY A 169 9.42 1.93 7.67
C GLY A 169 10.86 1.69 7.24
N VAL A 170 11.29 0.44 7.25
CA VAL A 170 12.68 0.04 6.93
C VAL A 170 12.95 -0.13 5.42
N HIS A 171 11.95 -0.12 4.59
CA HIS A 171 11.98 -0.21 3.12
C HIS A 171 12.82 -1.39 2.57
N ASP A 172 12.74 -2.55 3.20
CA ASP A 172 13.55 -3.72 2.80
C ASP A 172 12.84 -5.08 2.96
N SER A 173 11.51 -5.07 3.11
CA SER A 173 10.67 -6.26 3.32
C SER A 173 10.81 -6.97 4.68
N THR A 174 11.53 -6.42 5.65
CA THR A 174 11.70 -7.06 6.97
C THR A 174 10.69 -6.61 8.02
N SER A 175 9.94 -5.53 7.79
CA SER A 175 8.88 -5.10 8.71
C SER A 175 7.81 -6.19 8.89
N VAL A 176 7.12 -6.17 10.04
CA VAL A 176 6.05 -7.15 10.34
C VAL A 176 5.00 -7.17 9.24
N MET A 177 4.54 -5.98 8.81
CA MET A 177 3.56 -5.84 7.73
C MET A 177 4.09 -6.44 6.42
N ASN A 178 5.34 -6.15 6.05
CA ASN A 178 5.91 -6.66 4.80
C ASN A 178 6.08 -8.19 4.82
N ARG A 179 6.45 -8.77 5.95
CA ARG A 179 6.51 -10.23 6.11
C ARG A 179 5.12 -10.87 6.04
N PHE A 180 4.11 -10.22 6.64
CA PHE A 180 2.72 -10.66 6.57
C PHE A 180 2.22 -10.64 5.11
N LEU A 181 2.39 -9.54 4.39
CA LEU A 181 1.98 -9.45 2.99
C LEU A 181 2.69 -10.47 2.10
N ALA A 182 3.99 -10.71 2.35
CA ALA A 182 4.75 -11.74 1.64
C ALA A 182 4.22 -13.16 1.88
N GLU A 183 3.71 -13.45 3.07
CA GLU A 183 3.06 -14.73 3.40
C GLU A 183 1.70 -14.85 2.72
N GLU A 184 0.84 -13.82 2.81
CA GLU A 184 -0.47 -13.81 2.15
C GLU A 184 -0.36 -13.80 0.62
N GLY A 185 0.73 -13.26 0.06
CA GLY A 185 1.07 -13.36 -1.36
C GLY A 185 1.27 -14.78 -1.88
N LYS A 186 1.33 -15.80 -1.00
CA LYS A 186 1.30 -17.21 -1.40
C LYS A 186 -0.12 -17.72 -1.70
N HIS A 187 -1.13 -16.97 -1.28
CA HIS A 187 -2.53 -17.34 -1.36
C HIS A 187 -3.35 -16.44 -2.28
N ALA A 188 -2.89 -15.22 -2.50
CA ALA A 188 -3.52 -14.25 -3.38
C ALA A 188 -2.44 -13.45 -4.13
N ILE A 189 -2.79 -12.84 -5.26
CA ILE A 189 -1.92 -11.84 -5.91
C ILE A 189 -2.23 -10.48 -5.26
N ILE A 190 -1.30 -9.95 -4.49
CA ILE A 190 -1.49 -8.65 -3.81
C ILE A 190 -0.82 -7.56 -4.64
N CYS A 191 -1.59 -6.56 -5.08
CA CYS A 191 -1.11 -5.39 -5.79
C CYS A 191 -1.08 -4.20 -4.84
N VAL A 192 0.05 -3.52 -4.71
CA VAL A 192 0.27 -2.42 -3.77
C VAL A 192 0.70 -1.16 -4.51
N ALA A 193 0.13 -0.03 -4.15
CA ALA A 193 0.50 1.27 -4.69
C ALA A 193 1.92 1.68 -4.25
N ALA A 194 2.70 2.19 -5.20
CA ALA A 194 4.09 2.59 -4.93
C ALA A 194 4.22 3.80 -3.99
N GLY A 195 3.20 4.66 -3.94
CA GLY A 195 3.17 5.93 -3.22
C GLY A 195 3.13 7.13 -4.15
N ASN A 196 2.90 8.34 -3.60
CA ASN A 196 2.66 9.55 -4.38
C ASN A 196 3.64 10.69 -4.04
N GLU A 197 4.83 10.37 -3.55
CA GLU A 197 5.75 11.33 -2.92
C GLU A 197 7.04 11.57 -3.72
N ALA A 198 7.14 11.01 -4.95
CA ALA A 198 8.38 11.14 -5.75
C ALA A 198 8.67 12.55 -6.27
N ASN A 199 7.77 13.49 -6.18
CA ASN A 199 8.04 14.90 -6.44
C ASN A 199 8.89 15.55 -5.35
N MET A 200 9.13 14.87 -4.22
CA MET A 200 9.81 15.37 -3.05
C MET A 200 10.96 14.48 -2.61
N ALA A 201 12.01 15.11 -2.05
CA ALA A 201 13.19 14.42 -1.54
C ALA A 201 12.94 13.98 -0.06
N ILE A 202 12.12 12.98 0.12
CA ILE A 202 11.69 12.50 1.46
C ILE A 202 12.57 11.39 2.03
N ALA A 203 13.57 10.94 1.30
CA ALA A 203 14.53 9.94 1.77
C ALA A 203 15.94 10.53 1.85
N LEU A 204 16.70 10.12 2.86
CA LEU A 204 18.13 10.40 2.97
C LEU A 204 18.84 9.08 3.27
N LYS A 205 19.77 8.69 2.41
CA LYS A 205 20.53 7.45 2.54
C LYS A 205 22.01 7.77 2.66
N LYS A 206 22.66 7.36 3.74
CA LYS A 206 24.07 7.63 3.99
C LYS A 206 24.82 6.35 4.37
N ASN A 207 25.85 6.03 3.62
CA ASN A 207 26.90 5.09 4.02
C ASN A 207 28.04 5.90 4.65
N PHE A 208 28.35 5.65 5.92
CA PHE A 208 29.40 6.33 6.65
C PHE A 208 30.73 5.60 6.46
N THR A 209 31.79 6.37 6.21
CA THR A 209 33.13 5.82 5.98
C THR A 209 33.98 5.77 7.23
N ALA A 210 33.61 6.54 8.26
CA ALA A 210 34.31 6.61 9.52
C ALA A 210 33.32 6.68 10.70
N ALA A 211 33.80 6.38 11.90
CA ALA A 211 33.10 6.74 13.13
C ALA A 211 33.12 8.27 13.30
N ASP A 212 32.11 8.79 13.99
CA ASP A 212 31.91 10.23 14.26
C ASP A 212 31.78 11.12 13.00
N GLU A 213 31.58 10.51 11.84
CA GLU A 213 31.21 11.23 10.60
C GLU A 213 29.77 11.72 10.72
N THR A 214 29.53 13.00 10.40
CA THR A 214 28.20 13.63 10.51
C THR A 214 27.68 14.05 9.14
N VAL A 215 26.46 13.64 8.80
CA VAL A 215 25.67 14.19 7.70
C VAL A 215 24.63 15.19 8.21
N LYS A 216 24.39 16.26 7.43
CA LYS A 216 23.49 17.37 7.81
C LYS A 216 22.50 17.63 6.68
N THR A 217 21.24 17.83 7.01
CA THR A 217 20.19 18.24 6.06
C THR A 217 19.19 19.17 6.76
N PHE A 218 18.56 20.07 6.00
CA PHE A 218 17.48 20.87 6.55
C PHE A 218 16.16 20.10 6.51
N LEU A 219 15.34 20.32 7.52
CA LEU A 219 13.93 19.91 7.58
C LEU A 219 13.11 21.04 6.95
N THR A 220 12.91 20.96 5.66
CA THR A 220 12.28 22.01 4.87
C THR A 220 10.78 21.80 4.81
N PRO A 221 9.96 22.85 5.05
CA PRO A 221 8.51 22.73 4.90
C PRO A 221 8.17 22.54 3.43
N MET A 222 7.17 21.70 3.17
CA MET A 222 6.72 21.37 1.81
C MET A 222 6.04 22.57 1.15
N GLN A 223 5.25 23.31 1.92
CA GLN A 223 4.62 24.55 1.49
C GLN A 223 5.20 25.69 2.30
N PRO A 224 6.08 26.53 1.69
CA PRO A 224 6.69 27.67 2.40
C PRO A 224 5.71 28.84 2.51
N ASP A 225 4.52 28.59 3.01
CA ASP A 225 3.47 29.59 3.10
C ASP A 225 2.64 29.49 4.37
N THR A 226 1.61 30.28 4.40
CA THR A 226 0.72 30.44 5.53
C THR A 226 -0.44 29.46 5.44
N LEU A 227 -0.54 28.54 6.39
CA LEU A 227 -1.70 27.68 6.58
C LEU A 227 -2.63 28.26 7.64
N ARG A 228 -3.93 28.37 7.32
CA ARG A 228 -4.96 28.75 8.30
C ARG A 228 -5.81 27.53 8.63
N SER A 229 -5.82 27.14 9.88
CA SER A 229 -6.60 26.00 10.38
C SER A 229 -7.04 26.24 11.82
N GLY A 230 -8.30 25.93 12.15
CA GLY A 230 -8.84 26.04 13.50
C GLY A 230 -8.74 27.46 14.11
N GLY A 231 -8.85 28.52 13.28
CA GLY A 231 -8.69 29.91 13.72
C GLY A 231 -7.25 30.37 13.97
N LYS A 232 -6.26 29.49 13.73
CA LYS A 232 -4.83 29.79 13.85
C LYS A 232 -4.17 29.92 12.48
N THR A 233 -3.09 30.71 12.46
CA THR A 233 -2.22 30.86 11.28
C THR A 233 -0.85 30.27 11.59
N TYR A 234 -0.44 29.32 10.76
CA TYR A 234 0.88 28.67 10.84
C TYR A 234 1.74 29.16 9.69
N TYR A 235 2.98 29.49 9.97
CA TYR A 235 3.95 29.94 8.96
C TYR A 235 5.03 28.87 8.77
N ASN A 236 5.26 28.46 7.52
CA ASN A 236 6.22 27.41 7.19
C ASN A 236 5.99 26.15 8.06
N LEU A 237 4.76 25.66 8.10
CA LEU A 237 4.38 24.52 8.95
C LEU A 237 5.19 23.27 8.58
N ARG A 238 5.75 22.65 9.61
CA ARG A 238 6.32 21.31 9.59
C ARG A 238 5.49 20.45 10.51
N ASN A 239 4.70 19.58 9.97
CA ASN A 239 3.84 18.69 10.75
C ASN A 239 3.96 17.28 10.16
N GLY A 240 4.78 16.44 10.76
CA GLY A 240 5.00 15.12 10.23
C GLY A 240 5.96 14.29 11.07
N GLN A 241 6.19 13.08 10.64
CA GLN A 241 7.09 12.14 11.26
C GLN A 241 8.34 11.94 10.40
N ILE A 242 9.48 11.82 11.05
CA ILE A 242 10.71 11.30 10.45
C ILE A 242 11.15 10.04 11.21
N ALA A 243 11.67 9.08 10.49
CA ALA A 243 12.25 7.87 11.08
C ALA A 243 13.60 7.56 10.44
N ALA A 244 14.58 7.25 11.27
CA ALA A 244 15.92 6.89 10.87
C ALA A 244 16.22 5.46 11.32
N TYR A 245 16.81 4.65 10.45
CA TYR A 245 17.09 3.23 10.69
C TYR A 245 18.57 2.93 10.41
N SER A 246 19.23 2.25 11.32
CA SER A 246 20.54 1.65 11.08
C SER A 246 20.40 0.33 10.29
N ASN A 247 21.45 -0.09 9.62
CA ASN A 247 21.49 -1.40 8.98
C ASN A 247 21.63 -2.58 9.96
N ASP A 248 21.92 -2.29 11.23
CA ASP A 248 22.02 -3.27 12.31
C ASP A 248 21.65 -2.63 13.68
N SER A 249 21.97 -3.30 14.79
CA SER A 249 21.72 -2.80 16.14
C SER A 249 22.63 -1.65 16.59
N THR A 250 23.56 -1.20 15.74
CA THR A 250 24.49 -0.12 16.12
C THR A 250 23.74 1.21 16.17
N GLU A 251 23.81 1.85 17.30
CA GLU A 251 23.25 3.19 17.53
C GLU A 251 23.93 4.22 16.62
N PHE A 252 23.20 5.27 16.27
CA PHE A 252 23.71 6.51 15.70
C PHE A 252 23.19 7.66 16.53
N GLU A 253 23.89 8.78 16.50
CA GLU A 253 23.38 9.99 17.17
C GLU A 253 22.50 10.77 16.20
N LEU A 254 21.28 11.08 16.61
CA LEU A 254 20.34 11.93 15.89
C LEU A 254 20.10 13.21 16.68
N GLN A 255 20.24 14.35 16.03
CA GLN A 255 19.94 15.64 16.61
C GLN A 255 19.09 16.47 15.66
N ILE A 256 18.05 17.11 16.19
CA ILE A 256 17.41 18.25 15.51
C ILE A 256 18.01 19.51 16.08
N VAL A 257 18.45 20.42 15.23
CA VAL A 257 19.12 21.65 15.65
C VAL A 257 18.47 22.86 15.02
N VAL A 258 18.49 23.97 15.73
CA VAL A 258 18.16 25.30 15.20
C VAL A 258 19.45 25.94 14.70
N THR A 259 19.49 26.33 13.44
CA THR A 259 20.60 27.03 12.82
C THR A 259 20.24 28.46 12.50
N ASN A 260 21.24 29.35 12.41
CA ASN A 260 21.04 30.74 11.97
C ASN A 260 21.76 30.96 10.62
N THR A 261 20.99 31.18 9.57
CA THR A 261 21.50 31.33 8.19
C THR A 261 22.33 32.62 8.01
N LYS A 262 21.99 33.70 8.70
CA LYS A 262 22.79 34.95 8.68
C LYS A 262 24.16 34.82 9.38
N ARG A 263 24.39 33.72 10.10
CA ARG A 263 25.65 33.44 10.80
C ARG A 263 26.30 32.17 10.27
N GLY A 264 26.26 31.93 8.96
CA GLY A 264 26.86 30.77 8.31
C GLY A 264 26.30 29.42 8.81
N ASN A 265 24.99 29.36 9.05
CA ASN A 265 24.29 28.17 9.59
C ASN A 265 24.82 27.69 10.95
N ARG A 266 25.35 28.60 11.75
CA ARG A 266 25.78 28.26 13.13
C ARG A 266 24.62 27.71 13.92
N VAL A 267 24.84 26.57 14.56
CA VAL A 267 23.88 25.97 15.52
C VAL A 267 23.71 26.90 16.70
N VAL A 268 22.48 27.31 16.97
CA VAL A 268 22.11 28.20 18.09
C VAL A 268 21.31 27.46 19.17
N SER A 269 20.73 26.33 18.84
CA SER A 269 20.07 25.45 19.80
C SER A 269 20.13 24.00 19.32
N ARG A 270 20.11 23.07 20.25
CA ARG A 270 20.08 21.63 20.00
C ARG A 270 18.89 21.03 20.71
N ILE A 271 18.20 20.14 20.02
CA ILE A 271 17.21 19.21 20.54
C ILE A 271 17.85 17.85 20.40
N PRO A 272 18.53 17.34 21.46
CA PRO A 272 19.11 16.01 21.39
C PRO A 272 17.98 14.99 21.36
N LEU A 273 18.04 14.07 20.43
CA LEU A 273 17.20 12.89 20.47
C LEU A 273 17.97 11.83 21.25
N PRO A 274 17.53 11.49 22.47
CA PRO A 274 18.32 10.65 23.35
C PRO A 274 18.48 9.26 22.74
N ASN A 275 19.69 8.72 22.83
CA ASN A 275 19.98 7.36 22.43
C ASN A 275 19.27 6.37 23.34
N ASN A 276 18.68 5.34 22.75
CA ASN A 276 18.08 4.20 23.41
C ASN A 276 17.11 4.56 24.56
N THR A 277 16.06 5.31 24.21
CA THR A 277 14.93 5.60 25.13
C THR A 277 14.10 4.36 25.46
N LYS A 278 14.45 3.20 24.91
CA LYS A 278 13.66 1.95 24.95
C LYS A 278 12.24 2.16 24.42
N GLY A 279 12.09 3.02 23.41
CA GLY A 279 10.81 3.39 22.81
C GLY A 279 9.99 4.40 23.64
N GLN A 280 10.45 4.86 24.79
CA GLN A 280 9.76 5.88 25.57
C GLN A 280 9.95 7.25 24.94
N PRO A 281 8.87 7.98 24.61
CA PRO A 281 8.98 9.29 23.96
C PRO A 281 9.46 10.37 24.94
N ILE A 282 10.27 11.30 24.41
CA ILE A 282 10.64 12.55 25.10
C ILE A 282 10.17 13.71 24.23
N THR A 283 9.48 14.65 24.84
CA THR A 283 8.95 15.82 24.14
C THR A 283 9.72 17.09 24.52
N TYR A 284 10.12 17.83 23.51
CA TYR A 284 10.68 19.18 23.61
C TYR A 284 9.69 20.18 23.01
N ALA A 285 9.40 21.27 23.72
CA ALA A 285 8.40 22.22 23.29
C ALA A 285 8.88 23.68 23.41
N SER A 286 8.24 24.56 22.67
CA SER A 286 8.45 26.01 22.73
C SER A 286 7.82 26.66 23.99
N GLY A 287 6.92 25.96 24.69
CA GLY A 287 6.16 26.53 25.79
C GLY A 287 4.84 27.19 25.36
N GLY A 288 4.22 27.96 26.24
CA GLY A 288 2.92 28.54 25.95
C GLY A 288 1.83 27.48 25.76
N GLU A 289 1.10 27.57 24.66
CA GLU A 289 0.05 26.61 24.31
C GLU A 289 0.57 25.19 24.01
N TYR A 290 1.87 25.07 23.73
CA TYR A 290 2.55 23.77 23.51
C TYR A 290 3.18 23.21 24.78
N SER A 291 2.85 23.77 25.96
CA SER A 291 3.28 23.23 27.24
C SER A 291 2.47 21.98 27.60
N MET A 292 2.97 20.81 27.19
CA MET A 292 2.41 19.52 27.55
C MET A 292 3.03 19.01 28.86
N SER A 293 2.28 18.22 29.63
CA SER A 293 2.79 17.57 30.83
C SER A 293 4.01 16.73 30.52
N GLY A 294 5.13 16.96 31.24
CA GLY A 294 6.39 16.27 31.02
C GLY A 294 7.25 16.77 29.85
N ALA A 295 6.80 17.78 29.11
CA ALA A 295 7.60 18.35 28.04
C ALA A 295 8.76 19.21 28.59
N VAL A 296 9.94 19.08 27.96
CA VAL A 296 11.11 19.91 28.23
C VAL A 296 11.03 21.20 27.42
N ILE A 297 10.92 22.33 28.08
CA ILE A 297 10.91 23.64 27.39
C ILE A 297 12.34 23.98 26.94
N ASN A 298 12.52 24.11 25.61
CA ASN A 298 13.78 24.50 24.99
C ASN A 298 13.74 25.96 24.54
N GLN A 299 14.38 26.85 25.31
CA GLN A 299 14.37 28.30 25.05
C GLN A 299 14.98 28.70 23.71
N GLY A 300 16.02 27.98 23.26
CA GLY A 300 16.63 28.28 21.97
C GLY A 300 15.75 27.88 20.78
N PHE A 301 14.97 26.80 20.94
CA PHE A 301 13.95 26.39 19.99
C PHE A 301 12.77 27.38 20.01
N ALA A 302 12.25 27.70 21.18
CA ALA A 302 11.13 28.61 21.37
C ALA A 302 11.35 30.02 20.80
N LYS A 303 12.62 30.46 20.71
CA LYS A 303 12.99 31.71 20.06
C LYS A 303 12.68 31.72 18.55
N ALA A 304 12.82 30.59 17.91
CA ALA A 304 12.73 30.49 16.45
C ALA A 304 11.41 29.86 15.97
N PHE A 305 10.83 28.96 16.77
CA PHE A 305 9.68 28.14 16.36
C PHE A 305 8.64 28.04 17.48
N ASP A 306 7.38 28.00 17.07
CA ASP A 306 6.25 27.63 17.90
C ASP A 306 5.90 26.16 17.61
N GLY A 307 5.77 25.32 18.65
CA GLY A 307 5.44 23.91 18.47
C GLY A 307 6.23 22.96 19.37
N TYR A 308 6.38 21.72 18.92
CA TYR A 308 7.06 20.67 19.65
C TYR A 308 7.76 19.65 18.75
N VAL A 309 8.68 18.90 19.34
CA VAL A 309 9.33 17.71 18.77
C VAL A 309 9.25 16.60 19.83
N THR A 310 8.61 15.50 19.48
CA THR A 310 8.56 14.30 20.31
C THR A 310 9.41 13.22 19.66
N ALA A 311 10.36 12.64 20.40
CA ALA A 311 11.29 11.67 19.86
C ALA A 311 11.42 10.42 20.72
N ALA A 312 11.64 9.28 20.07
CA ALA A 312 11.91 8.01 20.70
C ALA A 312 12.96 7.23 19.88
N SER A 313 13.71 6.36 20.56
CA SER A 313 14.66 5.45 19.91
C SER A 313 14.70 4.11 20.61
N ALA A 314 14.95 3.04 19.88
CA ALA A 314 15.08 1.70 20.41
C ALA A 314 15.81 0.79 19.41
N ILE A 315 16.11 -0.43 19.83
CA ILE A 315 16.36 -1.53 18.91
C ILE A 315 15.00 -2.18 18.62
N ASP A 316 14.65 -2.27 17.37
CA ASP A 316 13.45 -2.96 16.93
C ASP A 316 13.62 -4.47 17.22
N PRO A 317 12.76 -5.07 18.05
CA PRO A 317 12.90 -6.48 18.42
C PRO A 317 12.68 -7.44 17.25
N GLU A 318 11.99 -7.00 16.20
CA GLU A 318 11.66 -7.82 15.03
C GLU A 318 12.78 -7.87 14.00
N THR A 319 13.42 -6.73 13.76
CA THR A 319 14.50 -6.61 12.76
C THR A 319 15.90 -6.59 13.38
N GLY A 320 16.00 -6.40 14.68
CA GLY A 320 17.27 -6.21 15.40
C GLY A 320 17.98 -4.90 15.07
N ARG A 321 17.35 -3.97 14.36
CA ARG A 321 17.95 -2.70 13.96
C ARG A 321 17.70 -1.60 14.98
N TYR A 322 18.69 -0.75 15.14
CA TYR A 322 18.50 0.49 15.88
C TYR A 322 17.71 1.48 15.01
N TYR A 323 16.71 2.12 15.60
CA TYR A 323 15.93 3.19 14.99
C TYR A 323 15.78 4.39 15.93
N ALA A 324 15.56 5.55 15.33
CA ALA A 324 15.15 6.77 16.02
C ALA A 324 14.04 7.46 15.22
N MET A 325 12.97 7.85 15.91
CA MET A 325 11.80 8.49 15.31
C MET A 325 11.55 9.84 15.97
N ALA A 326 11.08 10.81 15.22
CA ALA A 326 10.64 12.09 15.73
C ALA A 326 9.34 12.55 15.06
N GLN A 327 8.34 12.83 15.88
CA GLN A 327 7.15 13.58 15.49
C GLN A 327 7.46 15.07 15.64
N ILE A 328 7.26 15.83 14.58
CA ILE A 328 7.55 17.25 14.51
C ILE A 328 6.26 18.01 14.21
N MET A 329 5.93 18.96 15.03
CA MET A 329 4.85 19.92 14.76
C MET A 329 5.38 21.32 15.11
N THR A 330 5.80 22.08 14.10
CA THR A 330 6.42 23.39 14.30
C THR A 330 6.03 24.38 13.22
N SER A 331 5.90 25.65 13.60
CA SER A 331 5.79 26.77 12.68
C SER A 331 6.81 27.86 13.02
N ASP A 332 7.15 28.70 12.06
CA ASP A 332 8.08 29.81 12.29
C ASP A 332 7.47 30.84 13.24
N ASN A 333 8.20 31.17 14.30
CA ASN A 333 7.79 32.18 15.27
C ASN A 333 7.82 33.57 14.62
N GLN A 334 6.69 34.25 14.57
CA GLN A 334 6.57 35.51 13.83
C GLN A 334 7.21 36.73 14.53
N LYS A 335 7.55 36.60 15.81
CA LYS A 335 8.28 37.62 16.54
C LYS A 335 9.77 37.64 16.19
N ASP A 336 10.39 36.45 16.20
CA ASP A 336 11.85 36.34 16.14
C ASP A 336 12.36 35.64 14.87
N ASN A 337 11.47 34.97 14.08
CA ASN A 337 11.83 34.25 12.86
C ASN A 337 10.97 34.58 11.63
N LYS A 338 10.31 35.73 11.61
CA LYS A 338 9.47 36.17 10.47
C LYS A 338 10.21 36.22 9.12
N ASP A 339 11.51 36.44 9.15
CA ASP A 339 12.36 36.50 7.95
C ASP A 339 12.95 35.12 7.58
N GLY A 340 12.58 34.04 8.27
CA GLY A 340 13.08 32.67 8.01
C GLY A 340 14.60 32.50 8.22
N ASN A 341 15.21 33.33 9.07
CA ASN A 341 16.65 33.28 9.34
C ASN A 341 17.06 32.11 10.22
N TYR A 342 16.12 31.55 10.96
CA TYR A 342 16.34 30.32 11.71
C TYR A 342 15.71 29.15 10.96
N LYS A 343 16.47 28.06 10.82
CA LYS A 343 16.01 26.84 10.15
C LYS A 343 16.22 25.63 11.05
N LEU A 344 15.32 24.66 10.94
CA LEU A 344 15.53 23.34 11.54
C LEU A 344 16.39 22.49 10.63
N ALA A 345 17.37 21.82 11.21
CA ALA A 345 18.20 20.86 10.51
C ALA A 345 18.32 19.55 11.31
N LEU A 346 18.48 18.47 10.58
CA LEU A 346 18.74 17.13 11.08
C LEU A 346 20.25 16.85 10.96
N LEU A 347 20.86 16.39 12.04
CA LEU A 347 22.23 15.91 12.10
C LEU A 347 22.24 14.44 12.47
N ILE A 348 22.97 13.63 11.71
CA ILE A 348 23.12 12.20 11.96
C ILE A 348 24.60 11.89 12.03
N THR A 349 25.05 11.35 13.15
CA THR A 349 26.45 11.03 13.40
C THR A 349 26.61 9.52 13.61
N SER A 350 27.50 8.92 12.82
CA SER A 350 27.82 7.49 12.89
C SER A 350 28.57 7.13 14.17
N LYS A 351 28.50 5.86 14.58
CA LYS A 351 29.31 5.31 15.68
C LYS A 351 30.41 4.36 15.19
N LYS A 352 30.36 3.96 13.92
CA LYS A 352 31.39 3.10 13.32
C LYS A 352 31.52 3.34 11.83
N ALA A 353 32.70 2.99 11.29
CA ALA A 353 32.89 2.91 9.84
C ALA A 353 32.01 1.80 9.23
N GLY A 354 31.50 2.03 8.02
CA GLY A 354 30.62 1.10 7.31
C GLY A 354 29.18 1.09 7.81
N GLN A 355 28.82 1.95 8.76
CA GLN A 355 27.43 2.10 9.19
C GLN A 355 26.62 2.73 8.05
N ARG A 356 25.44 2.16 7.77
CA ARG A 356 24.44 2.72 6.87
C ARG A 356 23.25 3.20 7.67
N VAL A 357 22.84 4.44 7.44
CA VAL A 357 21.62 5.00 8.03
C VAL A 357 20.72 5.50 6.91
N GLU A 358 19.48 5.11 6.96
CA GLU A 358 18.43 5.58 6.06
C GLU A 358 17.38 6.33 6.86
N VAL A 359 16.96 7.47 6.34
CA VAL A 359 15.96 8.34 6.99
C VAL A 359 14.83 8.59 6.02
N TYR A 360 13.61 8.50 6.52
CA TYR A 360 12.40 8.73 5.76
C TYR A 360 11.50 9.74 6.47
N SER A 361 10.83 10.57 5.68
CA SER A 361 9.75 11.45 6.15
C SER A 361 8.42 10.89 5.67
N ASP A 362 7.37 11.10 6.45
CA ASP A 362 6.00 10.74 6.07
C ASP A 362 5.39 11.64 4.96
N ALA A 363 6.18 12.55 4.43
CA ALA A 363 5.89 13.39 3.27
C ALA A 363 4.67 14.32 3.39
N GLN A 364 4.15 14.56 4.59
CA GLN A 364 3.01 15.46 4.70
C GLN A 364 3.42 16.94 4.66
N PHE A 365 4.50 17.32 5.37
CA PHE A 365 4.92 18.71 5.48
C PHE A 365 6.44 18.91 5.58
N ILE A 366 7.24 17.83 5.41
CA ILE A 366 8.69 17.90 5.62
C ILE A 366 9.41 17.12 4.51
N TYR A 367 10.42 17.75 3.90
CA TYR A 367 11.38 17.09 3.04
C TYR A 367 12.82 17.50 3.39
N PHE A 368 13.80 16.76 2.89
CA PHE A 368 15.22 16.96 3.17
C PHE A 368 15.88 17.80 2.07
N ASP A 369 16.49 18.94 2.43
CA ASP A 369 17.15 19.80 1.45
C ASP A 369 18.44 20.41 2.03
N SER A 370 19.39 20.62 1.16
CA SER A 370 20.62 21.38 1.46
C SER A 370 20.37 22.88 1.54
N ASN A 371 19.26 23.37 1.00
CA ASN A 371 18.99 24.80 0.80
C ASN A 371 20.17 25.53 0.14
N LYS A 372 20.94 24.84 -0.71
CA LYS A 372 22.18 25.32 -1.37
C LYS A 372 23.26 25.79 -0.38
N GLN A 373 23.27 25.25 0.84
CA GLN A 373 24.24 25.59 1.87
C GLN A 373 25.36 24.57 1.90
N GLU A 374 26.61 25.05 1.95
CA GLU A 374 27.80 24.22 2.05
C GLU A 374 27.77 23.34 3.30
N GLY A 375 28.16 22.08 3.17
CA GLY A 375 28.18 21.08 4.25
C GLY A 375 26.81 20.49 4.59
N PHE A 376 25.76 20.87 3.86
CA PHE A 376 24.43 20.23 3.95
C PHE A 376 24.15 19.44 2.67
N VAL A 377 23.38 18.37 2.80
CA VAL A 377 22.95 17.53 1.70
C VAL A 377 21.44 17.59 1.50
N SER A 378 21.00 17.47 0.27
CA SER A 378 19.60 17.27 -0.03
C SER A 378 19.26 15.77 0.07
N GLY A 379 18.00 15.48 0.34
CA GLY A 379 17.45 14.13 0.24
C GLY A 379 17.39 13.63 -1.20
N THR A 380 16.82 12.47 -1.35
CA THR A 380 16.64 11.82 -2.66
C THR A 380 15.18 11.43 -2.89
N ARG A 381 14.76 11.45 -4.16
CA ARG A 381 13.48 10.90 -4.62
C ARG A 381 13.54 9.37 -4.72
N ASN A 382 14.73 8.80 -4.95
CA ASN A 382 14.98 7.35 -4.95
C ASN A 382 14.96 6.83 -3.50
N GLY A 383 13.82 6.27 -3.10
CA GLY A 383 13.48 5.91 -1.73
C GLY A 383 12.16 6.52 -1.28
N SER A 384 11.45 7.23 -2.18
CA SER A 384 10.07 7.69 -1.93
C SER A 384 9.06 6.55 -1.92
N ILE A 385 9.44 5.35 -2.35
CA ILE A 385 8.59 4.15 -2.34
C ILE A 385 7.96 3.94 -0.96
N SER A 386 6.69 3.57 -0.91
CA SER A 386 6.02 3.22 0.35
C SER A 386 6.65 1.96 0.98
N ASP A 387 6.79 1.91 2.30
CA ASP A 387 7.33 0.73 3.01
C ASP A 387 6.52 -0.52 2.71
N MET A 388 5.20 -0.44 2.77
CA MET A 388 4.31 -1.57 2.46
C MET A 388 4.51 -2.11 1.03
N ALA A 389 4.83 -1.24 0.08
CA ALA A 389 5.15 -1.62 -1.30
C ALA A 389 6.50 -2.33 -1.46
N CYS A 390 7.32 -2.35 -0.40
CA CYS A 390 8.61 -3.05 -0.36
C CYS A 390 8.50 -4.53 0.00
N ALA A 391 7.34 -5.04 0.36
CA ALA A 391 7.14 -6.45 0.70
C ALA A 391 7.64 -7.37 -0.42
N ALA A 392 8.17 -8.53 -0.06
CA ALA A 392 8.43 -9.58 -1.02
C ALA A 392 7.10 -10.24 -1.46
N ASN A 393 7.12 -10.91 -2.61
CA ASN A 393 5.98 -11.70 -3.10
C ASN A 393 4.65 -10.90 -3.23
N ILE A 394 4.75 -9.66 -3.70
CA ILE A 394 3.63 -8.78 -4.07
C ILE A 394 3.93 -8.11 -5.43
N VAL A 395 2.94 -7.42 -6.01
CA VAL A 395 3.11 -6.62 -7.23
C VAL A 395 3.03 -5.15 -6.86
N THR A 396 4.13 -4.43 -6.97
CA THR A 396 4.20 -2.98 -6.70
C THR A 396 3.98 -2.18 -7.96
N VAL A 397 3.07 -1.20 -7.92
CA VAL A 397 2.56 -0.48 -9.09
C VAL A 397 2.83 1.02 -8.98
N GLY A 398 3.55 1.56 -9.96
CA GLY A 398 3.73 2.99 -10.19
C GLY A 398 2.70 3.57 -11.16
N SER A 399 2.77 4.87 -11.37
CA SER A 399 1.81 5.64 -12.17
C SER A 399 2.47 6.31 -13.38
N TYR A 400 1.75 6.34 -14.51
CA TYR A 400 2.05 7.22 -15.62
C TYR A 400 0.81 8.01 -16.08
N ASN A 401 1.03 9.14 -16.77
CA ASN A 401 -0.02 10.03 -17.22
C ASN A 401 -0.65 9.54 -18.50
N VAL A 402 -1.96 9.29 -18.52
CA VAL A 402 -2.71 8.89 -19.73
C VAL A 402 -3.48 10.04 -20.36
N ARG A 403 -3.69 11.08 -19.58
CA ARG A 403 -4.29 12.35 -20.06
C ARG A 403 -3.90 13.47 -19.08
N ASN A 404 -3.82 14.66 -19.63
CA ASN A 404 -3.55 15.86 -18.85
C ASN A 404 -4.74 16.83 -18.80
N HIS A 405 -5.85 16.48 -19.46
CA HIS A 405 -7.10 17.24 -19.44
C HIS A 405 -8.32 16.32 -19.46
N TRP A 406 -9.46 16.81 -19.00
CA TRP A 406 -10.72 16.08 -19.00
C TRP A 406 -11.91 17.00 -19.14
N SER A 407 -12.97 16.49 -19.82
CA SER A 407 -14.25 17.16 -19.96
C SER A 407 -15.09 17.00 -18.70
N SER A 408 -15.83 18.02 -18.32
CA SER A 408 -16.78 18.00 -17.21
C SER A 408 -18.21 18.29 -17.65
N LEU A 409 -19.17 17.81 -16.88
CA LEU A 409 -20.61 17.97 -17.14
C LEU A 409 -21.10 19.42 -17.02
N ASP A 410 -20.30 20.31 -16.45
CA ASP A 410 -20.56 21.76 -16.37
C ASP A 410 -20.26 22.51 -17.66
N GLY A 411 -19.74 21.82 -18.68
CA GLY A 411 -19.44 22.41 -20.00
C GLY A 411 -17.99 22.89 -20.17
N PHE A 412 -17.12 22.71 -19.15
CA PHE A 412 -15.72 23.11 -19.21
C PHE A 412 -14.79 21.92 -19.42
N VAL A 413 -13.61 22.20 -19.98
CA VAL A 413 -12.47 21.28 -20.00
C VAL A 413 -11.48 21.76 -18.96
N TYR A 414 -11.14 20.89 -18.04
CA TYR A 414 -10.13 21.10 -17.01
C TYR A 414 -8.86 20.36 -17.33
N GLY A 415 -7.74 20.80 -16.81
CA GLY A 415 -6.47 20.13 -17.08
C GLY A 415 -5.30 20.67 -16.27
N TYR A 416 -4.20 19.93 -16.30
CA TYR A 416 -2.90 20.26 -15.72
C TYR A 416 -2.02 20.86 -16.83
N ASN A 417 -2.40 22.02 -17.40
CA ASN A 417 -1.87 22.49 -18.68
C ASN A 417 -0.99 23.74 -18.61
N LYS A 418 -0.32 23.99 -17.53
CA LYS A 418 0.64 25.11 -17.53
C LYS A 418 2.06 24.58 -17.71
N ARG A 419 2.52 24.62 -18.97
CA ARG A 419 3.88 24.27 -19.35
C ARG A 419 4.87 25.04 -18.49
N GLY A 420 5.63 24.31 -17.68
CA GLY A 420 6.63 24.89 -16.77
C GLY A 420 6.16 25.06 -15.32
N ASP A 421 4.88 24.80 -15.01
CA ASP A 421 4.39 24.71 -13.64
C ASP A 421 4.69 23.32 -13.05
N GLU A 422 4.75 23.23 -11.71
CA GLU A 422 4.89 21.98 -10.98
C GLU A 422 3.71 21.01 -11.26
N ASP A 423 2.61 21.53 -11.79
CA ASP A 423 1.39 20.83 -12.17
C ASP A 423 1.33 20.38 -13.65
N ASP A 424 2.44 20.47 -14.38
CA ASP A 424 2.49 19.94 -15.76
C ASP A 424 2.60 18.41 -15.74
N PHE A 425 1.59 17.75 -16.32
CA PHE A 425 1.51 16.29 -16.45
C PHE A 425 1.50 15.87 -17.93
N PRO A 426 2.62 15.87 -18.63
CA PRO A 426 2.69 15.47 -20.02
C PRO A 426 2.18 14.04 -20.22
N GLU A 427 1.32 13.86 -21.22
CA GLU A 427 0.78 12.53 -21.56
C GLU A 427 1.90 11.58 -21.96
N GLY A 428 1.86 10.37 -21.43
CA GLY A 428 2.85 9.34 -21.68
C GLY A 428 4.03 9.33 -20.71
N GLU A 429 4.30 10.39 -19.97
CA GLU A 429 5.38 10.44 -18.97
C GLU A 429 5.00 9.74 -17.66
N ALA A 430 6.01 9.31 -16.90
CA ALA A 430 5.81 8.88 -15.52
C ALA A 430 5.18 10.02 -14.72
N SER A 431 4.18 9.71 -13.91
CA SER A 431 3.59 10.72 -13.04
C SER A 431 4.65 11.23 -12.06
N ARG A 432 4.80 12.54 -11.95
CA ARG A 432 5.86 13.16 -11.11
C ARG A 432 5.79 12.71 -9.66
N PHE A 433 4.59 12.44 -9.18
CA PHE A 433 4.36 11.94 -7.83
C PHE A 433 4.68 10.45 -7.67
N SER A 434 4.73 9.66 -8.76
CA SER A 434 4.87 8.19 -8.69
C SER A 434 6.14 7.78 -7.98
N SER A 435 6.00 7.26 -6.76
CA SER A 435 7.10 6.86 -5.89
C SER A 435 7.87 5.68 -6.44
N PHE A 436 9.17 5.63 -6.12
CA PHE A 436 10.08 4.59 -6.56
C PHE A 436 11.28 4.47 -5.62
N GLY A 437 12.01 3.37 -5.72
CA GLY A 437 13.23 3.22 -4.95
C GLY A 437 14.05 1.98 -5.29
N THR A 438 15.37 2.12 -5.10
CA THR A 438 16.28 0.98 -4.98
C THR A 438 16.40 0.62 -3.51
N LEU A 439 15.99 -0.59 -3.16
CA LEU A 439 15.96 -1.08 -1.78
C LEU A 439 17.36 -1.51 -1.31
N ALA A 440 17.51 -1.73 0.00
CA ALA A 440 18.76 -2.19 0.59
C ALA A 440 19.17 -3.60 0.09
N ASP A 441 18.23 -4.44 -0.28
CA ASP A 441 18.44 -5.77 -0.86
C ASP A 441 18.71 -5.76 -2.37
N GLY A 442 18.78 -4.60 -3.00
CA GLY A 442 19.05 -4.40 -4.42
C GLY A 442 17.83 -4.47 -5.34
N ARG A 443 16.64 -4.74 -4.83
CA ARG A 443 15.42 -4.69 -5.64
C ARG A 443 15.11 -3.25 -6.08
N ASN A 444 14.68 -3.11 -7.32
CA ASN A 444 14.16 -1.85 -7.87
C ASN A 444 12.63 -1.93 -7.93
N LEU A 445 11.96 -0.94 -7.38
CA LEU A 445 10.51 -0.82 -7.35
C LEU A 445 10.07 0.55 -7.88
N PRO A 446 8.90 0.65 -8.55
CA PRO A 446 7.85 -0.37 -8.71
C PRO A 446 8.24 -1.48 -9.70
N HIS A 447 7.43 -2.55 -9.77
CA HIS A 447 7.59 -3.59 -10.80
C HIS A 447 7.18 -3.09 -12.19
N VAL A 448 6.20 -2.19 -12.27
CA VAL A 448 5.61 -1.66 -13.50
C VAL A 448 4.84 -0.37 -13.23
N CYS A 449 4.72 0.50 -14.24
CA CYS A 449 3.81 1.65 -14.18
C CYS A 449 2.52 1.37 -14.98
N ALA A 450 1.38 1.79 -14.43
CA ALA A 450 0.08 1.70 -15.06
C ALA A 450 -0.60 3.08 -15.14
N PRO A 451 -1.69 3.25 -15.92
CA PRO A 451 -2.46 4.48 -15.95
C PRO A 451 -2.91 4.93 -14.56
N GLY A 452 -2.43 6.09 -14.08
CA GLY A 452 -2.76 6.57 -12.74
C GLY A 452 -3.03 8.07 -12.64
N ALA A 453 -2.85 8.83 -13.74
CA ALA A 453 -3.22 10.25 -13.75
C ALA A 453 -4.40 10.49 -14.69
N SER A 454 -5.37 11.26 -14.16
CA SER A 454 -6.67 11.59 -14.75
C SER A 454 -7.52 10.35 -15.07
N ILE A 455 -7.67 9.47 -14.12
CA ILE A 455 -8.50 8.27 -14.23
C ILE A 455 -9.92 8.58 -13.77
N ILE A 456 -10.90 8.23 -14.60
CA ILE A 456 -12.32 8.46 -14.31
C ILE A 456 -12.93 7.15 -13.81
N SER A 457 -13.58 7.19 -12.65
CA SER A 457 -14.24 6.04 -12.05
C SER A 457 -15.42 6.45 -11.16
N SER A 458 -16.11 5.45 -10.61
CA SER A 458 -17.26 5.65 -9.71
C SER A 458 -16.87 6.42 -8.45
N VAL A 459 -17.78 7.27 -8.01
CA VAL A 459 -17.68 7.94 -6.71
C VAL A 459 -19.02 7.86 -5.99
N ASN A 460 -19.00 7.86 -4.67
CA ASN A 460 -20.23 7.81 -3.91
C ASN A 460 -21.04 9.10 -4.05
N SER A 461 -22.36 8.99 -4.06
CA SER A 461 -23.25 10.14 -4.21
C SER A 461 -23.23 11.07 -2.99
N TYR A 462 -22.93 10.56 -1.82
CA TYR A 462 -22.93 11.31 -0.57
C TYR A 462 -21.84 12.39 -0.53
N ALA A 463 -20.62 12.04 -0.99
CA ALA A 463 -19.54 13.01 -1.09
C ALA A 463 -19.83 14.08 -2.16
N VAL A 464 -20.41 13.68 -3.29
CA VAL A 464 -20.75 14.59 -4.40
C VAL A 464 -21.89 15.56 -4.02
N GLU A 465 -22.89 15.08 -3.31
CA GLU A 465 -24.07 15.87 -2.92
C GLU A 465 -23.85 16.69 -1.64
N ASN A 466 -22.72 16.50 -0.98
CA ASN A 466 -22.37 17.28 0.20
C ASN A 466 -21.85 18.67 -0.20
N THR A 467 -22.71 19.66 -0.09
CA THR A 467 -22.40 21.06 -0.46
C THR A 467 -21.29 21.67 0.38
N ASP A 468 -21.06 21.18 1.59
CA ASP A 468 -20.01 21.69 2.50
C ASP A 468 -18.60 21.32 2.06
N LEU A 469 -18.45 20.28 1.22
CA LEU A 469 -17.17 19.85 0.67
C LEU A 469 -16.77 20.55 -0.63
N GLY A 470 -17.70 21.31 -1.24
CA GLY A 470 -17.44 22.00 -2.49
C GLY A 470 -17.19 21.09 -3.70
N TYR A 471 -17.56 19.80 -3.62
CA TYR A 471 -17.63 18.93 -4.79
C TYR A 471 -18.79 19.40 -5.67
N THR A 472 -18.49 20.34 -6.55
CA THR A 472 -19.43 20.87 -7.53
C THR A 472 -19.43 20.00 -8.77
N ASP A 473 -20.41 20.18 -9.65
CA ASP A 473 -20.44 19.56 -10.99
C ASP A 473 -19.15 19.76 -11.82
N MET A 474 -18.27 20.69 -11.41
CA MET A 474 -17.01 21.01 -12.06
C MET A 474 -16.10 19.81 -12.29
N ALA A 475 -16.10 18.86 -11.37
CA ALA A 475 -15.21 17.71 -11.44
C ALA A 475 -15.86 16.47 -12.04
N LEU A 476 -17.18 16.46 -12.23
CA LEU A 476 -17.91 15.27 -12.65
C LEU A 476 -17.81 15.03 -14.15
N GLN A 477 -17.46 13.83 -14.54
CA GLN A 477 -17.38 13.39 -15.93
C GLN A 477 -18.59 12.56 -16.35
N GLY A 478 -19.28 11.94 -15.40
CA GLY A 478 -20.44 11.12 -15.67
C GLY A 478 -21.51 11.20 -14.58
N ARG A 479 -22.80 11.07 -15.01
CA ARG A 479 -23.95 11.00 -14.11
C ARG A 479 -25.01 10.08 -14.69
N LEU A 480 -25.64 9.31 -13.80
CA LEU A 480 -26.84 8.54 -14.09
C LEU A 480 -27.87 8.78 -12.98
N GLU A 481 -29.13 8.95 -13.39
CA GLU A 481 -30.26 8.91 -12.48
C GLU A 481 -31.13 7.72 -12.87
N LYS A 482 -31.35 6.80 -11.94
CA LYS A 482 -32.10 5.58 -12.19
C LYS A 482 -32.79 5.11 -10.90
N GLY A 483 -34.12 4.90 -10.98
CA GLY A 483 -34.89 4.43 -9.82
C GLY A 483 -34.86 5.39 -8.61
N GLY A 484 -34.80 6.71 -8.85
CA GLY A 484 -34.70 7.73 -7.81
C GLY A 484 -33.31 7.85 -7.16
N LYS A 485 -32.32 7.05 -7.61
CA LYS A 485 -30.94 7.10 -7.14
C LYS A 485 -30.06 7.78 -8.17
N LYS A 486 -29.02 8.49 -7.69
CA LYS A 486 -28.01 9.17 -8.50
C LYS A 486 -26.68 8.47 -8.36
N TYR A 487 -25.97 8.35 -9.47
CA TYR A 487 -24.66 7.70 -9.57
C TYR A 487 -23.74 8.63 -10.32
N TYR A 488 -22.48 8.72 -9.87
CA TYR A 488 -21.52 9.69 -10.37
C TYR A 488 -20.19 9.03 -10.73
N TRP A 489 -19.49 9.66 -11.69
CA TRP A 489 -18.13 9.31 -12.09
C TRP A 489 -17.28 10.58 -12.07
N HIS A 490 -16.14 10.45 -11.44
CA HIS A 490 -15.21 11.56 -11.17
C HIS A 490 -13.79 11.19 -11.59
N GLN A 491 -13.02 12.18 -11.97
CA GLN A 491 -11.61 12.08 -12.27
C GLN A 491 -10.79 12.10 -10.95
N SER A 492 -9.77 11.25 -10.86
CA SER A 492 -8.78 11.28 -9.79
C SER A 492 -7.40 10.88 -10.31
N LEU A 493 -6.37 11.08 -9.49
CA LEU A 493 -4.97 10.74 -9.82
C LEU A 493 -4.25 10.15 -8.60
N GLY A 494 -3.25 9.33 -8.88
CA GLY A 494 -2.43 8.66 -7.86
C GLY A 494 -1.98 7.27 -8.32
N THR A 495 -0.95 6.74 -7.68
CA THR A 495 -0.62 5.31 -7.78
C THR A 495 -1.77 4.44 -7.28
N SER A 496 -2.63 5.01 -6.41
CA SER A 496 -3.91 4.43 -6.01
C SER A 496 -4.85 4.14 -7.17
N MET A 497 -4.80 4.91 -8.27
CA MET A 497 -5.62 4.68 -9.48
C MET A 497 -4.93 3.74 -10.45
N ALA A 498 -3.60 3.68 -10.45
CA ALA A 498 -2.81 2.76 -11.27
C ALA A 498 -2.89 1.31 -10.79
N THR A 499 -2.86 1.09 -9.49
CA THR A 499 -2.83 -0.23 -8.86
C THR A 499 -4.06 -1.08 -9.21
N PRO A 500 -5.31 -0.55 -9.13
CA PRO A 500 -6.50 -1.33 -9.49
C PRO A 500 -6.61 -1.63 -10.99
N VAL A 501 -5.95 -0.88 -11.89
CA VAL A 501 -5.84 -1.25 -13.30
C VAL A 501 -5.08 -2.56 -13.43
N VAL A 502 -3.94 -2.69 -12.74
CA VAL A 502 -3.12 -3.91 -12.74
C VAL A 502 -3.85 -5.06 -12.06
N ALA A 503 -4.43 -4.82 -10.89
CA ALA A 503 -5.18 -5.84 -10.15
C ALA A 503 -6.37 -6.38 -10.96
N GLY A 504 -7.15 -5.51 -11.60
CA GLY A 504 -8.27 -5.90 -12.45
C GLY A 504 -7.85 -6.69 -13.69
N ALA A 505 -6.72 -6.33 -14.32
CA ALA A 505 -6.17 -7.09 -15.43
C ALA A 505 -5.64 -8.47 -14.98
N ILE A 506 -4.99 -8.54 -13.82
CA ILE A 506 -4.55 -9.82 -13.23
C ILE A 506 -5.75 -10.72 -12.92
N ALA A 507 -6.90 -10.17 -12.53
CA ALA A 507 -8.12 -10.97 -12.38
C ALA A 507 -8.55 -11.65 -13.69
N LEU A 508 -8.34 -11.01 -14.86
CA LEU A 508 -8.56 -11.63 -16.16
C LEU A 508 -7.52 -12.72 -16.45
N TRP A 509 -6.27 -12.49 -16.06
CA TRP A 509 -5.22 -13.51 -16.20
C TRP A 509 -5.49 -14.74 -15.31
N LEU A 510 -5.98 -14.53 -14.09
CA LEU A 510 -6.38 -15.61 -13.18
C LEU A 510 -7.63 -16.36 -13.65
N GLU A 511 -8.58 -15.72 -14.36
CA GLU A 511 -9.67 -16.41 -15.05
C GLU A 511 -9.13 -17.33 -16.13
N ALA A 512 -8.13 -16.86 -16.89
CA ALA A 512 -7.49 -17.66 -17.94
C ALA A 512 -6.62 -18.79 -17.35
N ASN A 513 -5.84 -18.51 -16.29
CA ASN A 513 -5.01 -19.48 -15.59
C ASN A 513 -5.07 -19.27 -14.06
N PRO A 514 -5.91 -20.02 -13.34
CA PRO A 514 -6.08 -19.88 -11.89
C PRO A 514 -4.85 -20.23 -11.04
N SER A 515 -3.82 -20.85 -11.63
CA SER A 515 -2.63 -21.30 -10.90
C SER A 515 -1.46 -20.31 -10.95
N LEU A 516 -1.64 -19.13 -11.54
CA LEU A 516 -0.59 -18.10 -11.58
C LEU A 516 -0.17 -17.70 -10.17
N THR A 517 1.13 -17.68 -9.95
CA THR A 517 1.77 -17.16 -8.75
C THR A 517 2.19 -15.71 -8.95
N VAL A 518 2.52 -15.01 -7.85
CA VAL A 518 3.09 -13.65 -7.93
C VAL A 518 4.36 -13.61 -8.81
N LYS A 519 5.21 -14.64 -8.72
CA LYS A 519 6.41 -14.77 -9.58
C LYS A 519 6.06 -14.86 -11.06
N ASP A 520 5.04 -15.63 -11.41
CA ASP A 520 4.56 -15.73 -12.80
C ASP A 520 4.02 -14.39 -13.29
N VAL A 521 3.22 -13.71 -12.47
CA VAL A 521 2.67 -12.39 -12.79
C VAL A 521 3.78 -11.38 -13.03
N ILE A 522 4.78 -11.28 -12.13
CA ILE A 522 5.91 -10.36 -12.28
C ILE A 522 6.71 -10.71 -13.55
N ARG A 523 7.00 -11.97 -13.81
CA ARG A 523 7.69 -12.43 -15.02
C ARG A 523 6.93 -12.04 -16.29
N ILE A 524 5.62 -12.28 -16.32
CA ILE A 524 4.77 -11.90 -17.47
C ILE A 524 4.78 -10.37 -17.65
N ILE A 525 4.64 -9.60 -16.59
CA ILE A 525 4.75 -8.14 -16.63
C ILE A 525 6.09 -7.71 -17.24
N GLN A 526 7.21 -8.27 -16.78
CA GLN A 526 8.54 -7.95 -17.28
C GLN A 526 8.72 -8.27 -18.77
N GLN A 527 8.10 -9.34 -19.25
CA GLN A 527 8.16 -9.78 -20.64
C GLN A 527 7.25 -8.97 -21.57
N THR A 528 6.18 -8.38 -21.07
CA THR A 528 5.11 -7.81 -21.90
C THR A 528 4.92 -6.31 -21.71
N ALA A 529 5.55 -5.69 -20.71
CA ALA A 529 5.49 -4.25 -20.51
C ALA A 529 6.00 -3.47 -21.73
N ARG A 530 5.29 -2.42 -22.12
CA ARG A 530 5.66 -1.58 -23.25
C ARG A 530 6.78 -0.61 -22.87
N LYS A 531 7.74 -0.46 -23.79
CA LYS A 531 8.85 0.48 -23.68
C LYS A 531 8.80 1.46 -24.85
N ASP A 532 8.21 2.62 -24.62
CA ASP A 532 8.22 3.74 -25.56
C ASP A 532 9.37 4.73 -25.27
N ASN A 533 9.39 5.84 -25.98
CA ASN A 533 10.44 6.85 -25.82
C ASN A 533 10.48 7.45 -24.40
N TYR A 534 9.36 7.53 -23.72
CA TYR A 534 9.32 8.04 -22.34
C TYR A 534 9.98 7.08 -21.35
N VAL A 535 9.80 5.76 -21.57
CA VAL A 535 10.42 4.72 -20.75
C VAL A 535 11.92 4.59 -21.05
N THR A 536 12.32 4.69 -22.33
CA THR A 536 13.70 4.45 -22.75
C THR A 536 14.61 5.67 -22.56
N ASN A 537 14.07 6.88 -22.60
CA ASN A 537 14.81 8.14 -22.49
C ASN A 537 14.58 8.85 -21.15
N THR A 538 14.16 8.13 -20.13
CA THR A 538 13.92 8.69 -18.80
C THR A 538 15.22 9.02 -18.08
N GLY A 539 15.17 10.03 -17.21
CA GLY A 539 16.30 10.38 -16.32
C GLY A 539 16.49 9.40 -15.17
N ASP A 540 15.45 8.64 -14.79
CA ASP A 540 15.52 7.63 -13.73
C ASP A 540 14.75 6.35 -14.14
N PRO A 541 15.46 5.33 -14.66
CA PRO A 541 14.84 4.10 -15.12
C PRO A 541 14.16 3.29 -14.00
N VAL A 542 14.56 3.47 -12.74
CA VAL A 542 13.95 2.78 -11.59
C VAL A 542 12.48 3.16 -11.46
N GLN A 543 12.12 4.41 -11.74
CA GLN A 543 10.74 4.91 -11.63
C GLN A 543 9.76 4.14 -12.51
N TRP A 544 10.21 3.58 -13.63
CA TRP A 544 9.36 2.84 -14.57
C TRP A 544 9.24 1.35 -14.28
N GLY A 545 10.15 0.77 -13.50
CA GLY A 545 10.25 -0.68 -13.38
C GLY A 545 10.42 -1.35 -14.75
N ALA A 546 9.56 -2.29 -15.08
CA ALA A 546 9.57 -2.96 -16.40
C ALA A 546 9.11 -2.06 -17.56
N GLY A 547 8.42 -0.95 -17.26
CA GLY A 547 7.84 -0.04 -18.25
C GLY A 547 6.34 0.18 -18.05
N LYS A 548 5.60 0.41 -19.13
CA LYS A 548 4.14 0.60 -19.11
C LYS A 548 3.41 -0.74 -19.15
N PHE A 549 2.53 -0.96 -18.20
CA PHE A 549 1.73 -2.17 -18.11
C PHE A 549 0.90 -2.42 -19.37
N ASP A 550 0.93 -3.63 -19.88
CA ASP A 550 0.11 -4.07 -21.03
C ASP A 550 -0.74 -5.29 -20.65
N ALA A 551 -2.00 -5.00 -20.26
CA ALA A 551 -2.96 -6.03 -19.83
C ALA A 551 -3.23 -7.07 -20.91
N TYR A 552 -3.31 -6.64 -22.17
CA TYR A 552 -3.66 -7.52 -23.29
C TYR A 552 -2.48 -8.39 -23.72
N ALA A 553 -1.29 -7.82 -23.82
CA ALA A 553 -0.09 -8.60 -24.11
C ALA A 553 0.18 -9.65 -23.04
N GLY A 554 -0.02 -9.28 -21.75
CA GLY A 554 0.07 -10.22 -20.63
C GLY A 554 -0.96 -11.36 -20.73
N LEU A 555 -2.23 -11.03 -21.01
CA LEU A 555 -3.27 -12.05 -21.19
C LEU A 555 -2.92 -13.02 -22.35
N LYS A 556 -2.44 -12.50 -23.48
CA LYS A 556 -1.97 -13.34 -24.59
C LYS A 556 -0.84 -14.29 -24.16
N GLN A 557 0.08 -13.78 -23.37
CA GLN A 557 1.19 -14.61 -22.86
C GLN A 557 0.67 -15.73 -21.92
N VAL A 558 -0.26 -15.41 -21.02
CA VAL A 558 -0.92 -16.40 -20.13
C VAL A 558 -1.60 -17.50 -20.95
N LEU A 559 -2.38 -17.13 -21.97
CA LEU A 559 -3.09 -18.08 -22.83
C LEU A 559 -2.12 -18.94 -23.62
N LYS A 560 -1.06 -18.36 -24.18
CA LYS A 560 -0.01 -19.07 -24.91
C LYS A 560 0.71 -20.10 -24.01
N GLU A 561 1.07 -19.71 -22.79
CA GLU A 561 1.72 -20.63 -21.84
C GLU A 561 0.79 -21.77 -21.43
N LYS A 562 -0.52 -21.48 -21.25
CA LYS A 562 -1.51 -22.50 -20.96
C LYS A 562 -1.66 -23.51 -22.11
N GLU A 563 -1.70 -23.05 -23.37
CA GLU A 563 -1.76 -23.90 -24.55
C GLU A 563 -0.50 -24.77 -24.67
N THR A 564 0.67 -24.16 -24.52
CA THR A 564 1.96 -24.87 -24.59
C THR A 564 2.06 -25.95 -23.51
N ASN A 565 1.60 -25.66 -22.30
CA ASN A 565 1.58 -26.61 -21.19
C ASN A 565 0.52 -27.69 -21.37
N GLY A 566 -0.60 -27.39 -22.05
CA GLY A 566 -1.65 -28.35 -22.40
C GLY A 566 -1.23 -29.33 -23.49
N ILE A 567 -0.34 -28.94 -24.44
CA ILE A 567 0.15 -29.77 -25.54
C ILE A 567 1.33 -30.65 -25.08
N ASN A 568 2.16 -30.16 -24.20
CA ASN A 568 3.30 -30.88 -23.65
C ASN A 568 2.96 -31.60 -22.34
N GLY A 569 1.95 -32.39 -22.25
CA GLY A 569 1.50 -33.15 -21.07
C GLY A 569 2.57 -33.76 -20.15
N VAL A 570 3.72 -33.12 -19.99
CA VAL A 570 4.84 -33.50 -19.13
C VAL A 570 5.43 -32.26 -18.47
N ARG A 571 5.28 -32.22 -17.17
CA ARG A 571 6.06 -31.43 -16.19
C ARG A 571 5.80 -29.93 -16.16
N TYR A 572 4.76 -29.54 -15.42
CA TYR A 572 5.05 -28.52 -14.41
C TYR A 572 5.02 -29.18 -13.05
N ALA A 573 6.05 -28.80 -12.32
CA ALA A 573 6.21 -29.20 -10.95
C ALA A 573 4.84 -29.14 -10.30
N GLU A 574 4.42 -30.27 -9.81
CA GLU A 574 3.47 -30.37 -8.75
C GLU A 574 3.61 -29.09 -7.93
N SER A 575 2.57 -28.26 -7.85
CA SER A 575 2.35 -27.52 -6.62
C SER A 575 2.56 -28.64 -5.61
N GLN A 576 3.64 -28.58 -4.86
CA GLN A 576 3.89 -29.65 -3.89
C GLN A 576 2.71 -29.53 -2.96
N ALA A 577 1.72 -30.39 -3.21
CA ALA A 577 0.61 -30.55 -2.32
C ALA A 577 1.29 -30.80 -0.98
N VAL A 578 1.16 -29.86 -0.07
CA VAL A 578 1.84 -29.98 1.22
C VAL A 578 1.19 -31.19 1.87
N PRO A 579 1.93 -32.22 2.20
CA PRO A 579 1.33 -33.37 2.84
C PRO A 579 0.66 -32.91 4.13
N VAL A 580 -0.58 -33.28 4.33
CA VAL A 580 -1.32 -33.02 5.56
C VAL A 580 -1.12 -34.23 6.46
N ILE A 581 -0.55 -34.01 7.65
CA ILE A 581 -0.39 -35.04 8.67
C ILE A 581 -1.34 -34.72 9.82
N THR A 582 -2.27 -35.63 10.07
CA THR A 582 -3.30 -35.48 11.10
C THR A 582 -3.18 -36.60 12.13
N MET A 583 -3.05 -36.26 13.40
CA MET A 583 -3.14 -37.24 14.48
C MET A 583 -4.55 -37.81 14.53
N THR A 584 -4.68 -39.14 14.41
CA THR A 584 -5.95 -39.88 14.49
C THR A 584 -6.16 -40.55 15.84
N GLY A 585 -5.14 -40.48 16.70
CA GLY A 585 -5.13 -40.99 18.07
C GLY A 585 -3.77 -40.67 18.74
N GLU A 586 -3.60 -41.05 20.01
CA GLU A 586 -2.33 -40.79 20.74
C GLU A 586 -1.11 -41.46 20.08
N ARG A 587 -1.34 -42.56 19.41
CA ARG A 587 -0.29 -43.38 18.75
C ARG A 587 -0.68 -43.76 17.31
N SER A 588 -1.44 -42.93 16.64
CA SER A 588 -1.80 -43.12 15.25
C SER A 588 -1.95 -41.77 14.55
N PHE A 589 -1.63 -41.74 13.26
CA PHE A 589 -1.82 -40.55 12.42
C PHE A 589 -2.08 -40.96 10.96
N SER A 590 -2.71 -40.07 10.20
CA SER A 590 -2.81 -40.19 8.74
C SER A 590 -1.89 -39.17 8.08
N ALA A 591 -1.34 -39.56 6.93
CA ALA A 591 -0.63 -38.68 6.02
C ALA A 591 -1.40 -38.67 4.69
N PHE A 592 -1.80 -37.50 4.23
CA PHE A 592 -2.51 -37.29 3.00
C PHE A 592 -1.73 -36.36 2.07
N LEU A 593 -1.65 -36.69 0.79
CA LEU A 593 -1.03 -35.87 -0.24
C LEU A 593 -1.88 -35.96 -1.52
N ALA A 594 -2.70 -34.93 -1.75
CA ALA A 594 -3.69 -34.91 -2.83
C ALA A 594 -3.07 -35.24 -4.19
N GLY A 595 -3.65 -36.27 -4.87
CA GLY A 595 -3.25 -36.71 -6.20
C GLY A 595 -1.97 -37.52 -6.25
N ALA A 596 -1.39 -37.90 -5.13
CA ALA A 596 -0.24 -38.82 -5.11
C ALA A 596 -0.69 -40.25 -5.49
N LYS A 597 0.03 -40.87 -6.39
CA LYS A 597 -0.18 -42.30 -6.75
C LYS A 597 0.44 -43.25 -5.74
N GLN A 598 1.44 -42.77 -5.03
CA GLN A 598 2.17 -43.48 -3.99
C GLN A 598 2.67 -42.50 -2.95
N LEU A 599 2.54 -42.85 -1.68
CA LEU A 599 3.13 -42.14 -0.54
C LEU A 599 4.33 -42.92 -0.02
N ASN A 600 5.45 -42.19 0.14
CA ASN A 600 6.65 -42.65 0.80
C ASN A 600 6.89 -41.76 2.02
N LEU A 601 6.60 -42.29 3.20
CA LEU A 601 6.76 -41.62 4.46
C LEU A 601 8.06 -41.98 5.14
N ARG A 602 8.81 -41.01 5.61
CA ARG A 602 10.02 -41.18 6.43
C ARG A 602 9.85 -40.44 7.75
N ALA A 603 10.12 -41.13 8.83
CA ALA A 603 10.11 -40.55 10.17
C ALA A 603 11.54 -40.47 10.71
N TYR A 604 11.91 -39.28 11.16
CA TYR A 604 13.22 -39.01 11.73
C TYR A 604 13.09 -38.63 13.20
N SER A 605 14.10 -39.00 14.00
CA SER A 605 14.29 -38.43 15.34
C SER A 605 14.63 -36.95 15.28
N LEU A 606 14.58 -36.25 16.41
CA LEU A 606 15.02 -34.84 16.49
C LEU A 606 16.51 -34.65 16.13
N SER A 607 17.33 -35.71 16.28
CA SER A 607 18.74 -35.69 15.87
C SER A 607 18.93 -35.92 14.36
N GLY A 608 17.85 -36.08 13.58
CA GLY A 608 17.88 -36.30 12.14
C GLY A 608 18.11 -37.75 11.70
N GLN A 609 18.16 -38.71 12.66
CA GLN A 609 18.29 -40.13 12.33
C GLN A 609 16.97 -40.70 11.77
N LEU A 610 17.00 -41.36 10.63
CA LEU A 610 15.85 -42.08 10.08
C LEU A 610 15.51 -43.27 11.01
N VAL A 611 14.27 -43.28 11.55
CA VAL A 611 13.81 -44.31 12.50
C VAL A 611 12.73 -45.20 11.92
N HIS A 612 11.90 -44.68 11.00
CA HIS A 612 10.87 -45.46 10.31
C HIS A 612 10.75 -45.02 8.86
N SER A 613 10.40 -45.98 7.97
CA SER A 613 10.08 -45.75 6.57
C SER A 613 8.90 -46.62 6.17
N LEU A 614 7.88 -45.99 5.57
CA LEU A 614 6.61 -46.63 5.18
C LEU A 614 6.25 -46.20 3.77
N SER A 615 5.59 -47.08 3.01
CA SER A 615 5.07 -46.76 1.68
C SER A 615 3.66 -47.33 1.50
N ALA A 616 2.82 -46.61 0.78
CA ALA A 616 1.48 -47.06 0.39
C ALA A 616 1.14 -46.59 -1.03
N GLN A 617 0.30 -47.34 -1.73
CA GLN A 617 -0.31 -46.90 -2.98
C GLN A 617 -1.50 -45.97 -2.66
N GLY A 618 -1.67 -44.94 -3.47
CA GLY A 618 -2.71 -43.93 -3.27
C GLY A 618 -2.20 -42.64 -2.64
N ASP A 619 -3.13 -41.75 -2.27
CA ASP A 619 -2.89 -40.42 -1.77
C ASP A 619 -3.10 -40.27 -0.25
N GLU A 620 -3.43 -41.40 0.43
CA GLU A 620 -3.58 -41.45 1.89
C GLU A 620 -2.83 -42.66 2.47
N LEU A 621 -2.16 -42.46 3.60
CA LEU A 621 -1.46 -43.49 4.38
C LEU A 621 -1.82 -43.36 5.86
N ASN A 622 -2.53 -44.36 6.41
CA ASN A 622 -2.80 -44.45 7.82
C ASN A 622 -1.68 -45.19 8.54
N VAL A 623 -1.11 -44.55 9.56
CA VAL A 623 0.05 -45.05 10.29
C VAL A 623 -0.36 -45.43 11.72
N ASN A 624 -0.17 -46.69 12.08
CA ASN A 624 -0.21 -47.13 13.45
C ASN A 624 1.21 -47.06 14.06
N ALA A 625 1.42 -46.10 14.93
CA ALA A 625 2.71 -45.89 15.59
C ALA A 625 2.77 -46.51 17.00
N SER A 626 1.92 -47.50 17.34
CA SER A 626 1.92 -48.14 18.66
C SER A 626 3.23 -48.85 19.00
N SER A 627 3.99 -49.25 18.00
CA SER A 627 5.32 -49.85 18.15
C SER A 627 6.47 -48.83 18.21
N TRP A 628 6.19 -47.54 17.97
CA TRP A 628 7.20 -46.49 18.04
C TRP A 628 7.46 -46.07 19.48
N ASN A 629 8.67 -45.67 19.79
CA ASN A 629 8.97 -45.09 21.10
C ASN A 629 8.22 -43.81 21.28
N LYS A 630 7.86 -43.51 22.54
CA LYS A 630 7.31 -42.18 22.89
C LYS A 630 8.32 -41.09 22.55
N GLY A 631 7.87 -40.01 21.94
CA GLY A 631 8.77 -38.93 21.59
C GLY A 631 8.28 -38.07 20.43
N VAL A 632 9.15 -37.15 20.03
CA VAL A 632 8.91 -36.21 18.92
C VAL A 632 9.57 -36.78 17.65
N TYR A 633 8.80 -36.79 16.56
CA TYR A 633 9.23 -37.23 15.25
C TYR A 633 9.03 -36.14 14.20
N LEU A 634 9.95 -36.11 13.24
CA LEU A 634 9.85 -35.30 12.02
C LEU A 634 9.42 -36.22 10.88
N ILE A 635 8.20 -36.01 10.38
CA ILE A 635 7.60 -36.83 9.34
C ILE A 635 7.77 -36.13 8.00
N GLN A 636 8.42 -36.79 7.05
CA GLN A 636 8.61 -36.36 5.68
C GLN A 636 7.82 -37.28 4.73
N VAL A 637 7.02 -36.71 3.86
CA VAL A 637 6.26 -37.47 2.83
C VAL A 637 6.77 -37.07 1.45
N ASN A 638 7.08 -38.08 0.60
CA ASN A 638 7.57 -37.92 -0.77
C ASN A 638 8.73 -36.90 -0.93
N GLY A 639 9.60 -36.78 0.08
CA GLY A 639 10.74 -35.87 0.05
C GLY A 639 10.39 -34.39 0.31
N GLY A 640 9.13 -34.10 0.63
CA GLY A 640 8.66 -32.74 0.96
C GLY A 640 9.19 -32.24 2.31
N LYS A 641 8.70 -31.07 2.74
CA LYS A 641 9.04 -30.46 4.03
C LYS A 641 8.58 -31.37 5.19
N ALA A 642 9.47 -31.64 6.13
CA ALA A 642 9.14 -32.45 7.30
C ALA A 642 8.20 -31.68 8.27
N GLN A 643 7.22 -32.42 8.82
CA GLN A 643 6.28 -31.92 9.82
C GLN A 643 6.52 -32.62 11.16
N ARG A 644 6.34 -31.90 12.24
CA ARG A 644 6.56 -32.41 13.59
C ARG A 644 5.29 -33.07 14.13
N ILE A 645 5.42 -34.30 14.66
CA ILE A 645 4.37 -34.98 15.44
C ILE A 645 4.90 -35.40 16.81
N VAL A 646 4.00 -35.71 17.72
CA VAL A 646 4.32 -36.24 19.05
C VAL A 646 3.58 -37.56 19.22
N ILE A 647 4.32 -38.62 19.59
CA ILE A 647 3.78 -39.95 19.96
C ILE A 647 3.85 -40.06 21.50
N TYR A 648 2.70 -40.25 22.13
CA TYR A 648 2.53 -40.26 23.57
C TYR A 648 2.64 -41.66 24.17
#